data_b96d51bb904053ea1e4f63422c4d2a83
#
_entry.id   b96d51bb904053ea1e4f63422c4d2a83
#
_cell.length_a   1.000
_cell.length_b   1.000
_cell.length_c   1.000
_cell.angle_alpha   90.00
_cell.angle_beta   90.00
_cell.angle_gamma   90.00
#
_symmetry.space_group_name_H-M   'P 1'
#
loop_
_entity.id
_entity.type
_entity.pdbx_description
1 polymer ?
#
loop_
_entity_poly.entity_id
_entity_poly.type
_entity_poly.pdbx_seq_one_letter_code
_entity_poly.pdbx_strand_id
1 'polypeptide(L)'
;MPLLARVLLLVAAALFAPLTPAEPAPRPLSYDEAFGGASLAAPQLSPDGRYLALLAERQSRMGLSVYDLERGEFESHIGFVDADIADPTWVGSGHLVYTLAQHGQSRKTRSRQGGLFVTSRDGKQQRKLHATFNDWLVSGPRRYTEMWPLQPVPGSDEEFIAASDDIDKHSVDLYRVNAATGKRQLLTAQRPPHTQDWVLDAQLQPRVAVSGVPDSPERVVHYRDPDGRWRELWRYRTTRDDIRRPLSVEADGRLLVATNEGRDITALREYDPATGRWGEVLIEHPRFDVAVDALGDDLGALLRDEASGELLGVRIDATRPVFAWMDEGRRKLQALVDQALPGRINVLQFSSSPRVFVSSRSDTEPARWYLLDSRSGELSSMLSVRPELDARRVPATENLTLRSRDGLALHSHVLRPPQAPAGVPLPAIVLVHGGPWVRGPVWGDAYGDMALARWLASRGYLVLLPGFRGSTGFGRQFVQAARGQFGQRMQDDLDDAIDALVQRGDADPARLCIMGGSYGGYASLMAVARSPDRYRCAVAGFPVSDLALLLSSDWSDLSRRKEAREFWIDMVGDTARDRAALDAVSPRYLAARIKAKVMIHTGMHDSRTPLEQSEAMRDALKKAGNPPLWLAKFGEGHGYSLTASHGEMLRMLEPFLAEQIGP
;
A
#
# COMPACT_ATOMS: atom_id res chain seq x y z
N MET A 1 -48.97 -40.74 40.34
CA MET A 1 -49.13 -40.50 38.89
C MET A 1 -49.22 -38.98 38.52
N PRO A 2 -48.29 -38.16 38.88
CA PRO A 2 -48.24 -36.83 38.20
C PRO A 2 -46.86 -36.46 37.52
N LEU A 3 -45.87 -37.39 37.51
CA LEU A 3 -44.56 -37.07 36.93
C LEU A 3 -44.45 -37.42 35.45
N LEU A 4 -45.20 -38.43 34.96
CA LEU A 4 -45.17 -38.83 33.55
C LEU A 4 -45.92 -37.86 32.60
N ALA A 5 -46.91 -37.11 33.10
CA ALA A 5 -47.65 -36.15 32.31
C ALA A 5 -46.88 -34.85 32.02
N ARG A 6 -45.89 -34.50 32.86
CA ARG A 6 -45.04 -33.31 32.65
C ARG A 6 -43.86 -33.53 31.67
N VAL A 7 -43.40 -34.78 31.52
CA VAL A 7 -42.32 -35.13 30.59
C VAL A 7 -42.85 -35.24 29.15
N LEU A 8 -44.08 -35.68 28.95
CA LEU A 8 -44.70 -35.74 27.60
C LEU A 8 -45.09 -34.36 27.04
N LEU A 9 -45.39 -33.37 27.90
CA LEU A 9 -45.68 -31.99 27.46
C LEU A 9 -44.39 -31.21 27.08
N LEU A 10 -43.23 -31.55 27.67
CA LEU A 10 -41.93 -30.93 27.30
C LEU A 10 -41.34 -31.52 26.02
N VAL A 11 -41.62 -32.75 25.65
CA VAL A 11 -41.17 -33.36 24.39
C VAL A 11 -42.07 -32.93 23.22
N ALA A 12 -43.37 -32.65 23.43
CA ALA A 12 -44.26 -32.14 22.37
C ALA A 12 -44.00 -30.65 22.08
N ALA A 13 -43.53 -29.85 23.02
CA ALA A 13 -43.15 -28.44 22.78
C ALA A 13 -41.84 -28.28 22.02
N ALA A 14 -40.94 -29.27 22.04
CA ALA A 14 -39.69 -29.25 21.29
C ALA A 14 -39.84 -29.64 19.80
N LEU A 15 -41.00 -30.23 19.42
CA LEU A 15 -41.29 -30.65 18.02
C LEU A 15 -42.05 -29.61 17.21
N PHE A 16 -42.47 -28.50 17.82
CA PHE A 16 -43.13 -27.36 17.14
C PHE A 16 -42.41 -26.03 17.42
N ALA A 17 -41.07 -26.02 17.50
CA ALA A 17 -40.37 -24.77 17.33
C ALA A 17 -40.66 -24.26 15.89
N PRO A 18 -41.22 -23.06 15.69
CA PRO A 18 -41.39 -22.53 14.36
C PRO A 18 -40.02 -22.53 13.71
N LEU A 19 -39.88 -23.15 12.54
CA LEU A 19 -38.75 -22.96 11.66
C LEU A 19 -38.67 -21.44 11.42
N THR A 20 -37.79 -20.75 12.12
CA THR A 20 -37.45 -19.38 11.77
C THR A 20 -37.07 -19.43 10.31
N PRO A 21 -37.72 -18.65 9.44
CA PRO A 21 -37.30 -18.59 8.04
C PRO A 21 -35.81 -18.33 8.03
N ALA A 22 -35.04 -19.14 7.31
CA ALA A 22 -33.62 -18.90 7.14
C ALA A 22 -33.46 -17.44 6.71
N GLU A 23 -32.69 -16.66 7.46
CA GLU A 23 -32.36 -15.30 7.04
C GLU A 23 -31.88 -15.36 5.59
N PRO A 24 -32.44 -14.55 4.69
CA PRO A 24 -32.01 -14.57 3.30
C PRO A 24 -30.49 -14.36 3.26
N ALA A 25 -29.81 -15.15 2.42
CA ALA A 25 -28.37 -15.03 2.25
C ALA A 25 -28.02 -13.56 2.04
N PRO A 26 -27.07 -12.97 2.80
CA PRO A 26 -26.74 -11.58 2.64
C PRO A 26 -26.27 -11.33 1.21
N ARG A 27 -26.78 -10.27 0.61
CA ARG A 27 -26.38 -9.87 -0.75
C ARG A 27 -24.86 -9.66 -0.83
N PRO A 28 -24.22 -9.92 -1.99
CA PRO A 28 -22.81 -9.58 -2.20
C PRO A 28 -22.52 -8.09 -1.95
N LEU A 29 -21.26 -7.76 -1.65
CA LEU A 29 -20.83 -6.37 -1.50
C LEU A 29 -21.05 -5.62 -2.83
N SER A 30 -21.67 -4.43 -2.75
CA SER A 30 -21.77 -3.52 -3.89
C SER A 30 -20.39 -2.96 -4.25
N TYR A 31 -20.30 -2.24 -5.37
CA TYR A 31 -19.08 -1.51 -5.73
C TYR A 31 -18.64 -0.56 -4.62
N ASP A 32 -19.55 0.28 -4.13
CA ASP A 32 -19.24 1.28 -3.12
C ASP A 32 -18.89 0.65 -1.76
N GLU A 33 -19.51 -0.47 -1.41
CA GLU A 33 -19.16 -1.19 -0.17
C GLU A 33 -17.76 -1.81 -0.23
N ALA A 34 -17.31 -2.28 -1.39
CA ALA A 34 -15.99 -2.89 -1.55
C ALA A 34 -14.87 -1.89 -1.85
N PHE A 35 -15.13 -0.92 -2.74
CA PHE A 35 -14.11 -0.01 -3.29
C PHE A 35 -14.35 1.45 -2.93
N GLY A 36 -15.55 1.81 -2.49
CA GLY A 36 -15.91 3.16 -2.07
C GLY A 36 -15.09 3.59 -0.87
N GLY A 37 -14.76 4.87 -0.84
CA GLY A 37 -14.11 5.46 0.31
C GLY A 37 -15.06 5.70 1.47
N ALA A 38 -14.51 5.83 2.67
CA ALA A 38 -15.24 6.38 3.79
C ALA A 38 -15.57 7.86 3.54
N SER A 39 -16.74 8.29 3.98
CA SER A 39 -17.14 9.71 3.95
C SER A 39 -16.26 10.59 4.85
N LEU A 40 -15.57 9.97 5.81
CA LEU A 40 -14.58 10.60 6.68
C LEU A 40 -13.24 9.86 6.54
N ALA A 41 -12.15 10.62 6.37
CA ALA A 41 -10.82 10.04 6.15
C ALA A 41 -9.70 10.93 6.71
N ALA A 42 -8.48 10.39 6.77
CA ALA A 42 -7.25 11.09 7.17
C ALA A 42 -7.40 11.94 8.45
N PRO A 43 -7.90 11.37 9.57
CA PRO A 43 -7.99 12.10 10.82
C PRO A 43 -6.60 12.42 11.36
N GLN A 44 -6.40 13.65 11.83
CA GLN A 44 -5.16 14.10 12.46
C GLN A 44 -5.47 14.93 13.69
N LEU A 45 -4.98 14.49 14.84
CA LEU A 45 -5.07 15.24 16.08
C LEU A 45 -4.12 16.44 16.02
N SER A 46 -4.58 17.62 16.45
CA SER A 46 -3.71 18.80 16.55
C SER A 46 -2.61 18.59 17.62
N PRO A 47 -1.45 19.25 17.50
CA PRO A 47 -0.37 19.13 18.48
C PRO A 47 -0.78 19.44 19.93
N ASP A 48 -1.73 20.35 20.15
CA ASP A 48 -2.29 20.66 21.48
C ASP A 48 -3.39 19.67 21.94
N GLY A 49 -3.83 18.74 21.07
CA GLY A 49 -4.83 17.73 21.38
C GLY A 49 -6.27 18.27 21.49
N ARG A 50 -6.52 19.51 21.06
CA ARG A 50 -7.86 20.12 21.13
C ARG A 50 -8.68 19.90 19.86
N TYR A 51 -8.04 19.86 18.70
CA TYR A 51 -8.72 19.80 17.41
C TYR A 51 -8.44 18.51 16.68
N LEU A 52 -9.40 18.07 15.89
CA LEU A 52 -9.25 16.96 14.95
C LEU A 52 -9.47 17.49 13.53
N ALA A 53 -8.41 17.54 12.73
CA ALA A 53 -8.52 17.75 11.30
C ALA A 53 -8.89 16.45 10.60
N LEU A 54 -9.77 16.50 9.62
CA LEU A 54 -10.17 15.30 8.86
C LEU A 54 -10.65 15.70 7.47
N LEU A 55 -10.54 14.79 6.53
CA LEU A 55 -11.21 14.89 5.25
C LEU A 55 -12.65 14.42 5.38
N ALA A 56 -13.60 15.25 4.97
CA ALA A 56 -15.02 14.93 5.00
C ALA A 56 -15.65 15.12 3.62
N GLU A 57 -16.44 14.14 3.20
CA GLU A 57 -17.16 14.22 1.93
C GLU A 57 -18.40 15.12 2.08
N ARG A 58 -18.50 16.13 1.22
CA ARG A 58 -19.69 16.97 1.03
C ARG A 58 -19.95 17.16 -0.45
N GLN A 59 -21.18 16.92 -0.90
CA GLN A 59 -21.56 17.03 -2.32
C GLN A 59 -20.63 16.25 -3.25
N SER A 60 -20.27 15.02 -2.84
CA SER A 60 -19.35 14.12 -3.54
C SER A 60 -17.90 14.62 -3.68
N ARG A 61 -17.49 15.63 -2.87
CA ARG A 61 -16.14 16.17 -2.82
C ARG A 61 -15.52 15.96 -1.45
N MET A 62 -14.23 15.63 -1.43
CA MET A 62 -13.48 15.57 -0.18
C MET A 62 -12.96 16.96 0.17
N GLY A 63 -13.51 17.55 1.23
CA GLY A 63 -13.05 18.81 1.82
C GLY A 63 -12.31 18.56 3.14
N LEU A 64 -11.59 19.57 3.62
CA LEU A 64 -10.94 19.58 4.92
C LEU A 64 -11.86 20.20 5.96
N SER A 65 -12.10 19.47 7.04
CA SER A 65 -12.90 19.92 8.18
C SER A 65 -12.04 19.92 9.45
N VAL A 66 -12.28 20.85 10.34
CA VAL A 66 -11.69 20.90 11.67
C VAL A 66 -12.79 20.78 12.71
N TYR A 67 -12.65 19.84 13.63
CA TYR A 67 -13.60 19.57 14.71
C TYR A 67 -12.96 19.94 16.06
N ASP A 68 -13.63 20.78 16.84
CA ASP A 68 -13.22 21.15 18.20
C ASP A 68 -13.72 20.07 19.18
N LEU A 69 -12.76 19.30 19.74
CA LEU A 69 -13.06 18.19 20.67
C LEU A 69 -13.61 18.67 22.03
N GLU A 70 -13.41 19.93 22.40
CA GLU A 70 -13.95 20.49 23.66
C GLU A 70 -15.37 21.00 23.49
N ARG A 71 -15.66 21.67 22.35
CA ARG A 71 -16.99 22.19 22.06
C ARG A 71 -17.93 21.15 21.48
N GLY A 72 -17.38 20.07 20.89
CA GLY A 72 -18.17 19.04 20.25
C GLY A 72 -18.78 19.47 18.91
N GLU A 73 -18.16 20.43 18.20
CA GLU A 73 -18.69 21.00 16.96
C GLU A 73 -17.59 21.23 15.90
N PHE A 74 -17.99 21.34 14.64
CA PHE A 74 -17.07 21.72 13.57
C PHE A 74 -16.76 23.21 13.62
N GLU A 75 -15.46 23.57 13.70
CA GLU A 75 -14.99 24.95 13.65
C GLU A 75 -14.95 25.47 12.20
N SER A 76 -14.53 24.63 11.26
CA SER A 76 -14.41 25.01 9.85
C SER A 76 -14.63 23.84 8.89
N HIS A 77 -14.96 24.22 7.67
CA HIS A 77 -14.93 23.31 6.51
C HIS A 77 -14.51 24.11 5.27
N ILE A 78 -13.51 23.60 4.56
CA ILE A 78 -13.07 24.15 3.27
C ILE A 78 -13.12 23.07 2.20
N GLY A 79 -13.38 23.47 0.96
CA GLY A 79 -13.44 22.55 -0.18
C GLY A 79 -13.29 23.28 -1.50
N PHE A 80 -13.12 22.53 -2.57
CA PHE A 80 -13.03 23.03 -3.94
C PHE A 80 -14.16 22.44 -4.79
N VAL A 81 -14.58 23.19 -5.80
CA VAL A 81 -15.65 22.75 -6.71
C VAL A 81 -15.13 21.69 -7.69
N ASP A 82 -13.88 21.80 -8.09
CA ASP A 82 -13.23 21.03 -9.17
C ASP A 82 -12.14 20.07 -8.70
N ALA A 83 -11.83 20.04 -7.41
CA ALA A 83 -10.80 19.19 -6.84
C ALA A 83 -11.18 18.64 -5.46
N ASP A 84 -10.56 17.55 -5.07
CA ASP A 84 -10.58 17.02 -3.71
C ASP A 84 -9.38 17.53 -2.94
N ILE A 85 -9.53 17.79 -1.63
CA ILE A 85 -8.39 18.04 -0.74
C ILE A 85 -7.76 16.70 -0.35
N ALA A 86 -6.42 16.68 -0.28
CA ALA A 86 -5.64 15.52 0.10
C ALA A 86 -4.50 15.91 1.05
N ASP A 87 -4.00 14.91 1.78
CA ASP A 87 -2.81 14.95 2.63
C ASP A 87 -2.75 16.17 3.59
N PRO A 88 -3.81 16.44 4.39
CA PRO A 88 -3.77 17.53 5.35
C PRO A 88 -2.70 17.25 6.42
N THR A 89 -1.98 18.29 6.83
CA THR A 89 -0.93 18.22 7.86
C THR A 89 -0.98 19.47 8.73
N TRP A 90 -0.95 19.30 10.05
CA TRP A 90 -0.92 20.41 10.98
C TRP A 90 0.42 21.18 10.92
N VAL A 91 0.34 22.50 11.03
CA VAL A 91 1.46 23.40 11.29
C VAL A 91 1.13 24.16 12.58
N GLY A 92 1.74 23.74 13.70
CA GLY A 92 1.23 24.08 15.01
C GLY A 92 -0.23 23.67 15.19
N SER A 93 -0.97 24.33 16.05
CA SER A 93 -2.42 24.13 16.21
C SER A 93 -3.26 25.23 15.51
N GLY A 94 -2.62 26.09 14.73
CA GLY A 94 -3.23 27.26 14.09
C GLY A 94 -3.44 27.13 12.58
N HIS A 95 -2.64 26.31 11.90
CA HIS A 95 -2.67 26.19 10.45
C HIS A 95 -2.67 24.73 10.00
N LEU A 96 -3.15 24.52 8.76
CA LEU A 96 -3.08 23.25 8.06
C LEU A 96 -2.52 23.46 6.66
N VAL A 97 -1.57 22.65 6.26
CA VAL A 97 -1.13 22.55 4.87
C VAL A 97 -1.76 21.34 4.21
N TYR A 98 -2.04 21.41 2.91
CA TYR A 98 -2.68 20.34 2.16
C TYR A 98 -2.36 20.41 0.67
N THR A 99 -2.60 19.33 -0.04
CA THR A 99 -2.49 19.22 -1.50
C THR A 99 -3.87 19.02 -2.14
N LEU A 100 -3.94 19.08 -3.46
CA LEU A 100 -5.15 18.75 -4.20
C LEU A 100 -5.02 17.42 -4.91
N ALA A 101 -6.14 16.72 -5.06
CA ALA A 101 -6.29 15.50 -5.84
C ALA A 101 -7.39 15.66 -6.88
N GLN A 102 -7.25 14.99 -8.01
CA GLN A 102 -8.25 15.01 -9.07
C GLN A 102 -9.51 14.27 -8.62
N HIS A 103 -10.66 14.90 -8.82
CA HIS A 103 -11.94 14.29 -8.51
C HIS A 103 -12.29 13.12 -9.44
N GLY A 104 -13.05 12.17 -8.91
CA GLY A 104 -13.53 11.01 -9.68
C GLY A 104 -12.49 9.95 -9.98
N GLN A 105 -11.27 10.13 -9.52
CA GLN A 105 -10.24 9.09 -9.57
C GLN A 105 -10.37 8.12 -8.40
N SER A 106 -10.02 6.85 -8.65
CA SER A 106 -9.94 5.87 -7.57
C SER A 106 -8.90 6.32 -6.53
N ARG A 107 -9.15 6.04 -5.25
CA ARG A 107 -8.21 6.44 -4.16
C ARG A 107 -6.80 5.87 -4.33
N LYS A 108 -6.67 4.72 -4.99
CA LYS A 108 -5.37 4.09 -5.27
C LYS A 108 -4.57 4.85 -6.33
N THR A 109 -5.23 5.54 -7.25
CA THR A 109 -4.63 6.15 -8.43
C THR A 109 -4.83 7.65 -8.49
N ARG A 110 -5.30 8.29 -7.40
CA ARG A 110 -5.44 9.76 -7.36
C ARG A 110 -4.10 10.37 -7.76
N SER A 111 -4.02 10.84 -9.01
CA SER A 111 -2.92 11.67 -9.42
C SER A 111 -3.03 12.95 -8.60
N ARG A 112 -1.99 13.30 -7.89
CA ARG A 112 -1.91 14.60 -7.23
C ARG A 112 -2.03 15.64 -8.32
N GLN A 113 -2.98 16.57 -8.21
CA GLN A 113 -2.99 17.75 -9.09
C GLN A 113 -1.81 18.67 -8.78
N GLY A 114 -0.98 18.27 -7.81
CA GLY A 114 0.10 19.08 -7.30
C GLY A 114 -0.41 20.30 -6.54
N GLY A 115 0.47 21.27 -6.38
CA GLY A 115 0.22 22.44 -5.57
C GLY A 115 0.36 22.18 -4.08
N LEU A 116 0.71 23.21 -3.35
CA LEU A 116 0.74 23.21 -1.89
C LEU A 116 -0.09 24.40 -1.41
N PHE A 117 -0.99 24.16 -0.51
CA PHE A 117 -1.90 25.16 0.04
C PHE A 117 -1.79 25.19 1.56
N VAL A 118 -2.14 26.32 2.14
CA VAL A 118 -2.30 26.48 3.58
C VAL A 118 -3.62 27.14 3.89
N THR A 119 -4.21 26.76 5.01
CA THR A 119 -5.37 27.42 5.60
C THR A 119 -5.14 27.68 7.09
N SER A 120 -5.71 28.78 7.62
CA SER A 120 -5.91 28.89 9.06
C SER A 120 -6.90 27.84 9.54
N ARG A 121 -6.80 27.40 10.80
CA ARG A 121 -7.69 26.41 11.41
C ARG A 121 -9.18 26.76 11.24
N ASP A 122 -9.53 28.04 11.38
CA ASP A 122 -10.91 28.54 11.21
C ASP A 122 -11.35 28.68 9.74
N GLY A 123 -10.48 28.32 8.77
CA GLY A 123 -10.77 28.34 7.34
C GLY A 123 -10.82 29.73 6.68
N LYS A 124 -10.61 30.82 7.45
CA LYS A 124 -10.80 32.18 6.93
C LYS A 124 -9.63 32.70 6.10
N GLN A 125 -8.42 32.21 6.37
CA GLN A 125 -7.24 32.59 5.62
C GLN A 125 -6.74 31.39 4.81
N GLN A 126 -6.72 31.55 3.49
CA GLN A 126 -6.23 30.52 2.58
C GLN A 126 -5.17 31.10 1.66
N ARG A 127 -4.13 30.34 1.38
CA ARG A 127 -3.03 30.72 0.50
C ARG A 127 -2.53 29.54 -0.30
N LYS A 128 -2.25 29.76 -1.59
CA LYS A 128 -1.48 28.84 -2.42
C LYS A 128 0.00 29.12 -2.23
N LEU A 129 0.75 28.12 -1.80
CA LEU A 129 2.21 28.19 -1.59
C LEU A 129 3.00 27.69 -2.81
N HIS A 130 2.46 26.73 -3.56
CA HIS A 130 3.08 26.20 -4.77
C HIS A 130 2.02 25.94 -5.85
N ALA A 131 2.44 26.07 -7.14
CA ALA A 131 1.55 25.95 -8.29
C ALA A 131 1.00 24.53 -8.45
N THR A 132 -0.28 24.43 -8.88
CA THR A 132 -0.88 23.17 -9.32
C THR A 132 -0.43 22.78 -10.73
N PHE A 133 -0.69 21.53 -11.13
CA PHE A 133 -0.48 21.09 -12.50
C PHE A 133 -1.29 21.93 -13.50
N ASN A 134 -2.51 22.30 -13.17
CA ASN A 134 -3.35 23.16 -14.01
C ASN A 134 -2.77 24.58 -14.16
N ASP A 135 -2.24 25.17 -13.07
CA ASP A 135 -1.55 26.46 -13.15
C ASP A 135 -0.35 26.38 -14.11
N TRP A 136 0.41 25.28 -14.03
CA TRP A 136 1.55 25.04 -14.90
C TRP A 136 1.15 24.89 -16.37
N LEU A 137 0.06 24.19 -16.68
CA LEU A 137 -0.44 24.05 -18.06
C LEU A 137 -0.83 25.40 -18.67
N VAL A 138 -1.35 26.32 -17.87
CA VAL A 138 -1.84 27.63 -18.38
C VAL A 138 -0.72 28.66 -18.49
N SER A 139 0.15 28.78 -17.52
CA SER A 139 1.12 29.87 -17.41
C SER A 139 2.42 29.50 -16.69
N GLY A 140 2.67 28.21 -16.54
CA GLY A 140 3.79 27.71 -15.73
C GLY A 140 5.16 27.86 -16.40
N PRO A 141 6.22 27.67 -15.61
CA PRO A 141 7.59 27.62 -16.08
C PRO A 141 7.80 26.45 -17.06
N ARG A 142 8.96 26.39 -17.72
CA ARG A 142 9.25 25.34 -18.70
C ARG A 142 9.14 23.91 -18.17
N ARG A 143 9.21 23.72 -16.85
CA ARG A 143 9.12 22.44 -16.17
C ARG A 143 8.09 22.51 -15.04
N TYR A 144 7.23 21.49 -14.95
CA TYR A 144 6.40 21.28 -13.78
C TYR A 144 7.29 20.88 -12.59
N THR A 145 6.98 21.42 -11.42
CA THR A 145 7.70 21.16 -10.15
C THR A 145 6.71 20.87 -9.05
N GLU A 146 7.15 20.12 -8.04
CA GLU A 146 6.33 19.76 -6.89
C GLU A 146 6.94 20.33 -5.61
N MET A 147 6.06 20.59 -4.63
CA MET A 147 6.43 20.91 -3.27
C MET A 147 5.49 20.19 -2.32
N TRP A 148 6.05 19.54 -1.29
CA TRP A 148 5.25 18.80 -0.31
C TRP A 148 5.78 19.07 1.10
N PRO A 149 4.91 19.04 2.15
CA PRO A 149 5.33 19.18 3.53
C PRO A 149 6.09 17.93 3.98
N LEU A 150 7.14 18.13 4.79
CA LEU A 150 7.87 17.04 5.46
C LEU A 150 7.50 16.94 6.93
N GLN A 151 7.68 18.03 7.67
CA GLN A 151 7.39 18.07 9.11
C GLN A 151 7.19 19.51 9.58
N PRO A 152 6.42 19.74 10.68
CA PRO A 152 6.33 21.04 11.33
C PRO A 152 7.65 21.44 11.95
N VAL A 153 7.82 22.74 12.22
CA VAL A 153 8.95 23.27 13.02
C VAL A 153 8.56 23.23 14.49
N PRO A 154 9.27 22.48 15.36
CA PRO A 154 8.95 22.38 16.77
C PRO A 154 8.83 23.75 17.44
N GLY A 155 7.76 23.93 18.22
CA GLY A 155 7.49 25.18 18.95
C GLY A 155 7.04 26.36 18.07
N SER A 156 6.82 26.16 16.78
CA SER A 156 6.26 27.18 15.89
C SER A 156 4.84 26.84 15.45
N ASP A 157 3.93 27.80 15.56
CA ASP A 157 2.56 27.67 15.04
C ASP A 157 2.43 28.06 13.56
N GLU A 158 3.52 28.50 12.93
CA GLU A 158 3.48 29.04 11.57
C GLU A 158 4.51 28.44 10.61
N GLU A 159 5.50 27.71 11.09
CA GLU A 159 6.59 27.24 10.24
C GLU A 159 6.62 25.72 10.08
N PHE A 160 6.99 25.28 8.89
CA PHE A 160 7.20 23.87 8.57
C PHE A 160 8.35 23.71 7.58
N ILE A 161 8.87 22.51 7.49
CA ILE A 161 9.84 22.12 6.45
C ILE A 161 9.07 21.53 5.27
N ALA A 162 9.38 22.04 4.09
CA ALA A 162 8.88 21.50 2.83
C ALA A 162 10.04 21.00 1.97
N ALA A 163 9.76 19.99 1.18
CA ALA A 163 10.65 19.48 0.15
C ALA A 163 10.14 19.90 -1.24
N SER A 164 11.05 20.15 -2.18
CA SER A 164 10.71 20.52 -3.55
C SER A 164 11.80 20.10 -4.55
N ASP A 165 11.39 19.82 -5.79
CA ASP A 165 12.30 19.58 -6.93
C ASP A 165 12.47 20.83 -7.81
N ASP A 166 12.16 22.03 -7.31
CA ASP A 166 12.03 23.25 -8.12
C ASP A 166 13.38 23.76 -8.67
N ILE A 167 14.51 23.49 -8.01
CA ILE A 167 15.85 23.91 -8.47
C ILE A 167 16.41 22.91 -9.48
N ASP A 168 16.39 21.62 -9.16
CA ASP A 168 16.98 20.55 -9.96
C ASP A 168 16.05 19.33 -10.02
N LYS A 169 15.67 18.91 -11.23
CA LYS A 169 14.77 17.77 -11.47
C LYS A 169 15.30 16.42 -10.94
N HIS A 170 16.59 16.34 -10.67
CA HIS A 170 17.25 15.12 -10.18
C HIS A 170 17.54 15.18 -8.66
N SER A 171 17.13 16.26 -8.03
CA SER A 171 17.39 16.49 -6.60
C SER A 171 16.17 17.06 -5.91
N VAL A 172 16.06 16.79 -4.64
CA VAL A 172 15.06 17.35 -3.73
C VAL A 172 15.75 18.37 -2.84
N ASP A 173 15.25 19.59 -2.82
CA ASP A 173 15.70 20.65 -1.95
C ASP A 173 14.75 20.89 -0.77
N LEU A 174 15.27 21.33 0.36
CA LEU A 174 14.51 21.62 1.57
C LEU A 174 14.35 23.12 1.79
N TYR A 175 13.13 23.50 2.15
CA TYR A 175 12.77 24.85 2.50
C TYR A 175 12.15 24.93 3.89
N ARG A 176 12.52 25.93 4.67
CA ARG A 176 11.74 26.38 5.80
C ARG A 176 10.70 27.37 5.30
N VAL A 177 9.43 27.07 5.51
CA VAL A 177 8.29 27.82 4.96
C VAL A 177 7.44 28.36 6.09
N ASN A 178 7.11 29.66 6.04
CA ASN A 178 6.15 30.26 6.95
C ASN A 178 4.74 30.15 6.34
N ALA A 179 3.85 29.45 7.00
CA ALA A 179 2.49 29.18 6.55
C ALA A 179 1.64 30.46 6.39
N ALA A 180 1.76 31.39 7.34
CA ALA A 180 0.96 32.63 7.34
C ALA A 180 1.39 33.59 6.21
N THR A 181 2.70 33.74 5.96
CA THR A 181 3.23 34.71 4.99
C THR A 181 3.57 34.13 3.62
N GLY A 182 3.81 32.82 3.56
CA GLY A 182 4.32 32.13 2.36
C GLY A 182 5.82 32.36 2.11
N LYS A 183 6.54 33.05 3.01
CA LYS A 183 8.00 33.22 2.89
C LYS A 183 8.68 31.87 3.03
N ARG A 184 9.71 31.64 2.20
CA ARG A 184 10.48 30.41 2.22
C ARG A 184 11.98 30.71 2.23
N GLN A 185 12.73 29.89 2.96
CA GLN A 185 14.18 29.93 3.06
C GLN A 185 14.76 28.59 2.63
N LEU A 186 15.66 28.58 1.65
CA LEU A 186 16.36 27.38 1.22
C LEU A 186 17.35 26.91 2.28
N LEU A 187 17.27 25.65 2.69
CA LEU A 187 18.16 25.02 3.69
C LEU A 187 19.32 24.24 3.05
N THR A 188 19.18 23.86 1.79
CA THR A 188 20.06 22.89 1.10
C THR A 188 20.89 23.51 -0.04
N ALA A 189 21.20 24.80 0.04
CA ALA A 189 21.97 25.52 -0.99
C ALA A 189 23.32 24.84 -1.32
N GLN A 190 23.94 24.17 -0.34
CA GLN A 190 25.20 23.42 -0.48
C GLN A 190 24.92 21.94 -0.19
N ARG A 191 24.37 21.22 -1.16
CA ARG A 191 24.04 19.80 -1.03
C ARG A 191 24.89 18.92 -1.96
N PRO A 192 25.03 17.62 -1.64
CA PRO A 192 25.54 16.65 -2.59
C PRO A 192 24.66 16.61 -3.86
N PRO A 193 25.23 16.33 -5.03
CA PRO A 193 24.45 16.23 -6.27
C PRO A 193 23.48 15.04 -6.23
N HIS A 194 22.37 15.14 -6.96
CA HIS A 194 21.35 14.09 -7.09
C HIS A 194 20.78 13.60 -5.74
N THR A 195 20.73 14.48 -4.75
CA THR A 195 20.12 14.17 -3.45
C THR A 195 18.61 13.94 -3.62
N GLN A 196 18.12 12.79 -3.20
CA GLN A 196 16.73 12.36 -3.34
C GLN A 196 16.00 12.32 -2.00
N ASP A 197 16.75 12.14 -0.89
CA ASP A 197 16.17 12.02 0.44
C ASP A 197 17.06 12.67 1.50
N TRP A 198 16.44 13.07 2.62
CA TRP A 198 17.05 13.86 3.67
C TRP A 198 16.70 13.34 5.06
N VAL A 199 17.68 13.41 5.98
CA VAL A 199 17.43 13.29 7.41
C VAL A 199 17.90 14.56 8.10
N LEU A 200 16.99 15.15 8.89
CA LEU A 200 17.23 16.36 9.67
C LEU A 200 17.61 16.00 11.10
N ASP A 201 18.42 16.85 11.74
CA ASP A 201 18.63 16.76 13.18
C ASP A 201 17.49 17.47 13.97
N ALA A 202 17.57 17.42 15.30
CA ALA A 202 16.58 18.05 16.19
C ALA A 202 16.48 19.59 16.01
N GLN A 203 17.50 20.23 15.43
CA GLN A 203 17.52 21.66 15.09
C GLN A 203 17.05 21.91 13.65
N LEU A 204 16.51 20.89 12.99
CA LEU A 204 16.05 20.89 11.60
C LEU A 204 17.14 21.26 10.58
N GLN A 205 18.41 20.97 10.92
CA GLN A 205 19.50 21.11 9.96
C GLN A 205 19.64 19.82 9.14
N PRO A 206 19.81 19.92 7.81
CA PRO A 206 20.11 18.76 6.97
C PRO A 206 21.45 18.11 7.41
N ARG A 207 21.38 16.92 7.98
CA ARG A 207 22.54 16.15 8.47
C ARG A 207 22.91 14.97 7.59
N VAL A 208 21.90 14.33 6.99
CA VAL A 208 22.13 13.23 6.08
C VAL A 208 21.44 13.52 4.76
N ALA A 209 22.15 13.26 3.67
CA ALA A 209 21.65 13.31 2.31
C ALA A 209 21.82 11.93 1.65
N VAL A 210 20.75 11.40 1.07
CA VAL A 210 20.79 10.17 0.28
C VAL A 210 20.70 10.55 -1.19
N SER A 211 21.77 10.29 -1.94
CA SER A 211 21.88 10.62 -3.36
C SER A 211 21.70 9.36 -4.21
N GLY A 212 21.01 9.51 -5.35
CA GLY A 212 21.04 8.52 -6.42
C GLY A 212 22.29 8.67 -7.27
N VAL A 213 22.80 7.55 -7.79
CA VAL A 213 23.82 7.59 -8.85
C VAL A 213 23.08 7.61 -10.19
N PRO A 214 23.36 8.58 -11.07
CA PRO A 214 22.70 8.63 -12.38
C PRO A 214 22.80 7.30 -13.13
N ASP A 215 21.69 6.88 -13.70
CA ASP A 215 21.60 5.67 -14.53
C ASP A 215 21.98 4.35 -13.79
N SER A 216 21.92 4.32 -12.44
CA SER A 216 22.31 3.16 -11.63
C SER A 216 21.34 2.97 -10.42
N PRO A 217 21.05 1.73 -10.01
CA PRO A 217 20.34 1.45 -8.77
C PRO A 217 21.20 1.63 -7.50
N GLU A 218 22.30 2.35 -7.61
CA GLU A 218 23.21 2.65 -6.50
C GLU A 218 22.74 3.87 -5.71
N ARG A 219 22.89 3.83 -4.39
CA ARG A 219 22.64 4.93 -3.47
C ARG A 219 23.93 5.30 -2.75
N VAL A 220 24.13 6.61 -2.53
CA VAL A 220 25.26 7.15 -1.78
C VAL A 220 24.70 7.93 -0.59
N VAL A 221 25.12 7.58 0.59
CA VAL A 221 24.74 8.26 1.83
C VAL A 221 25.85 9.20 2.25
N HIS A 222 25.50 10.48 2.37
CA HIS A 222 26.40 11.55 2.82
C HIS A 222 25.99 12.03 4.21
N TYR A 223 26.98 12.32 5.03
CA TYR A 223 26.80 12.93 6.35
C TYR A 223 27.45 14.29 6.37
N ARG A 224 26.80 15.27 7.00
CA ARG A 224 27.31 16.61 7.20
C ARG A 224 27.95 16.71 8.57
N ASP A 225 29.27 16.85 8.59
CA ASP A 225 30.05 17.02 9.83
C ASP A 225 29.68 18.34 10.54
N PRO A 226 30.01 18.50 11.84
CA PRO A 226 29.73 19.73 12.58
C PRO A 226 30.38 21.00 11.98
N ASP A 227 31.46 20.85 11.21
CA ASP A 227 32.11 21.95 10.48
C ASP A 227 31.39 22.34 9.16
N GLY A 228 30.30 21.67 8.84
CA GLY A 228 29.47 21.95 7.68
C GLY A 228 29.86 21.22 6.39
N ARG A 229 30.95 20.44 6.41
CA ARG A 229 31.40 19.68 5.21
C ARG A 229 30.62 18.38 5.06
N TRP A 230 30.28 18.05 3.80
CA TRP A 230 29.70 16.78 3.44
C TRP A 230 30.80 15.74 3.19
N ARG A 231 30.64 14.55 3.75
CA ARG A 231 31.45 13.37 3.42
C ARG A 231 30.58 12.17 3.16
N GLU A 232 31.05 11.25 2.30
CA GLU A 232 30.40 9.96 2.06
C GLU A 232 30.58 9.08 3.30
N LEU A 233 29.46 8.48 3.77
CA LEU A 233 29.51 7.43 4.79
C LEU A 233 29.65 6.06 4.17
N TRP A 234 28.77 5.76 3.22
CA TRP A 234 28.75 4.50 2.48
C TRP A 234 27.97 4.65 1.19
N ARG A 235 28.12 3.64 0.33
CA ARG A 235 27.27 3.43 -0.85
C ARG A 235 26.82 1.99 -0.93
N TYR A 236 25.68 1.73 -1.54
CA TYR A 236 25.14 0.39 -1.71
C TYR A 236 24.28 0.32 -2.97
N ARG A 237 24.31 -0.86 -3.61
CA ARG A 237 23.44 -1.18 -4.74
C ARG A 237 22.23 -1.96 -4.23
N THR A 238 21.03 -1.40 -4.38
CA THR A 238 19.79 -1.94 -3.79
C THR A 238 19.50 -3.38 -4.23
N THR A 239 19.97 -3.79 -5.42
CA THR A 239 19.78 -5.15 -5.94
C THR A 239 20.77 -6.19 -5.40
N ARG A 240 21.88 -5.79 -4.75
CA ARG A 240 22.99 -6.69 -4.42
C ARG A 240 23.54 -6.57 -3.01
N ASP A 241 23.58 -5.35 -2.48
CA ASP A 241 24.25 -5.05 -1.22
C ASP A 241 23.28 -5.05 -0.04
N ASP A 242 23.83 -5.02 1.16
CA ASP A 242 23.05 -4.76 2.37
C ASP A 242 22.54 -3.34 2.36
N ILE A 243 21.27 -3.17 2.75
CA ILE A 243 20.64 -1.86 2.85
C ILE A 243 21.17 -1.14 4.08
N ARG A 244 21.41 0.17 3.94
CA ARG A 244 21.87 1.07 5.01
C ARG A 244 21.19 2.42 4.84
N ARG A 245 19.92 2.49 5.27
CA ARG A 245 19.10 3.71 5.12
C ARG A 245 18.95 4.45 6.44
N PRO A 246 19.58 5.62 6.60
CA PRO A 246 19.39 6.48 7.76
C PRO A 246 17.94 6.99 7.83
N LEU A 247 17.36 6.99 9.03
CA LEU A 247 15.97 7.39 9.28
C LEU A 247 15.86 8.53 10.28
N SER A 248 16.84 8.68 11.20
CA SER A 248 16.85 9.72 12.21
C SER A 248 18.28 10.09 12.59
N VAL A 249 18.45 11.30 13.10
CA VAL A 249 19.68 11.78 13.75
C VAL A 249 19.34 12.06 15.20
N GLU A 250 19.99 11.35 16.11
CA GLU A 250 19.80 11.51 17.54
C GLU A 250 20.49 12.77 18.08
N ALA A 251 20.11 13.22 19.29
CA ALA A 251 20.65 14.44 19.90
C ALA A 251 22.18 14.39 20.11
N ASP A 252 22.76 13.22 20.27
CA ASP A 252 24.20 12.99 20.39
C ASP A 252 24.93 12.83 19.04
N GLY A 253 24.21 12.96 17.92
CA GLY A 253 24.72 12.85 16.56
C GLY A 253 24.78 11.43 16.00
N ARG A 254 24.40 10.40 16.78
CA ARG A 254 24.22 9.05 16.25
C ARG A 254 23.09 9.01 15.24
N LEU A 255 23.15 8.06 14.35
CA LEU A 255 22.11 7.80 13.35
C LEU A 255 21.30 6.56 13.75
N LEU A 256 19.98 6.63 13.58
CA LEU A 256 19.15 5.44 13.52
C LEU A 256 19.04 4.99 12.06
N VAL A 257 19.50 3.79 11.79
CA VAL A 257 19.64 3.27 10.43
C VAL A 257 18.82 1.98 10.30
N ALA A 258 17.95 1.93 9.31
CA ALA A 258 17.35 0.67 8.89
C ALA A 258 18.37 -0.10 8.04
N THR A 259 18.70 -1.32 8.46
CA THR A 259 19.74 -2.12 7.82
C THR A 259 19.52 -3.61 8.00
N ASN A 260 19.96 -4.38 7.01
CA ASN A 260 20.09 -5.82 7.09
C ASN A 260 21.56 -6.28 7.08
N GLU A 261 22.49 -5.39 7.46
CA GLU A 261 23.93 -5.74 7.52
C GLU A 261 24.20 -6.92 8.45
N GLY A 262 24.78 -7.98 7.86
CA GLY A 262 25.06 -9.24 8.55
C GLY A 262 23.83 -10.09 8.91
N ARG A 263 22.67 -9.80 8.32
CA ARG A 263 21.40 -10.47 8.59
C ARG A 263 20.51 -10.52 7.34
N ASP A 264 19.45 -11.30 7.39
CA ASP A 264 18.48 -11.41 6.29
C ASP A 264 17.44 -10.30 6.34
N ILE A 265 16.83 -10.11 7.52
CA ILE A 265 15.73 -9.17 7.78
C ILE A 265 16.30 -7.80 8.17
N THR A 266 15.71 -6.72 7.67
CA THR A 266 16.08 -5.37 8.09
C THR A 266 15.69 -5.12 9.55
N ALA A 267 16.51 -4.34 10.26
CA ALA A 267 16.29 -3.93 11.64
C ALA A 267 16.63 -2.44 11.80
N LEU A 268 16.09 -1.79 12.81
CA LEU A 268 16.50 -0.46 13.23
C LEU A 268 17.70 -0.57 14.16
N ARG A 269 18.82 0.03 13.79
CA ARG A 269 20.08 -0.05 14.50
C ARG A 269 20.74 1.31 14.63
N GLU A 270 21.49 1.52 15.72
CA GLU A 270 22.31 2.70 15.89
C GLU A 270 23.60 2.62 15.05
N TYR A 271 24.06 3.77 14.60
CA TYR A 271 25.35 3.96 13.95
C TYR A 271 26.00 5.26 14.38
N ASP A 272 27.26 5.22 14.78
CA ASP A 272 28.05 6.40 15.14
C ASP A 272 28.86 6.87 13.93
N PRO A 273 28.49 7.99 13.29
CA PRO A 273 29.21 8.49 12.11
C PRO A 273 30.60 9.02 12.44
N ALA A 274 30.91 9.38 13.70
CA ALA A 274 32.22 9.87 14.09
C ALA A 274 33.26 8.75 14.19
N THR A 275 32.86 7.58 14.69
CA THR A 275 33.75 6.42 14.85
C THR A 275 33.60 5.36 13.77
N GLY A 276 32.53 5.43 12.97
CA GLY A 276 32.19 4.43 11.96
C GLY A 276 31.70 3.10 12.54
N ARG A 277 31.21 3.09 13.78
CA ARG A 277 30.82 1.86 14.49
C ARG A 277 29.31 1.71 14.57
N TRP A 278 28.86 0.48 14.40
CA TRP A 278 27.50 0.06 14.67
C TRP A 278 27.27 -0.08 16.18
N GLY A 279 26.16 0.46 16.66
CA GLY A 279 25.67 0.33 18.03
C GLY A 279 24.66 -0.79 18.18
N GLU A 280 23.69 -0.60 19.09
CA GLU A 280 22.66 -1.57 19.44
C GLU A 280 21.59 -1.73 18.34
N VAL A 281 20.97 -2.89 18.31
CA VAL A 281 19.74 -3.13 17.55
C VAL A 281 18.57 -2.71 18.45
N LEU A 282 17.84 -1.69 18.05
CA LEU A 282 16.75 -1.12 18.84
C LEU A 282 15.42 -1.81 18.57
N ILE A 283 15.13 -2.10 17.29
CA ILE A 283 13.90 -2.79 16.87
C ILE A 283 14.27 -3.82 15.81
N GLU A 284 13.82 -5.05 16.03
CA GLU A 284 13.94 -6.15 15.08
C GLU A 284 12.69 -7.05 15.09
N HIS A 285 12.54 -7.85 14.04
CA HIS A 285 11.52 -8.86 13.96
C HIS A 285 12.11 -10.14 13.35
N PRO A 286 11.74 -11.36 13.82
CA PRO A 286 12.37 -12.59 13.36
C PRO A 286 12.06 -13.00 11.91
N ARG A 287 11.04 -12.39 11.27
CA ARG A 287 10.55 -12.85 9.96
C ARG A 287 10.15 -11.73 9.01
N PHE A 288 10.00 -10.50 9.47
CA PHE A 288 9.50 -9.39 8.66
C PHE A 288 10.45 -8.20 8.74
N ASP A 289 10.64 -7.53 7.62
CA ASP A 289 11.48 -6.35 7.53
C ASP A 289 10.93 -5.19 8.39
N VAL A 290 11.83 -4.42 8.97
CA VAL A 290 11.54 -3.30 9.86
C VAL A 290 11.87 -1.99 9.16
N ALA A 291 10.91 -1.09 9.12
CA ALA A 291 10.97 0.27 8.57
C ALA A 291 11.17 0.34 7.05
N VAL A 292 12.13 -0.37 6.49
CA VAL A 292 12.37 -0.48 5.05
C VAL A 292 12.47 -1.94 4.64
N ASP A 293 12.16 -2.22 3.38
CA ASP A 293 12.32 -3.56 2.83
C ASP A 293 13.78 -3.86 2.39
N ALA A 294 14.00 -5.05 1.87
CA ALA A 294 15.30 -5.52 1.43
C ALA A 294 15.84 -4.84 0.15
N LEU A 295 15.09 -3.92 -0.44
CA LEU A 295 15.51 -3.05 -1.55
C LEU A 295 15.71 -1.60 -1.10
N GLY A 296 15.41 -1.29 0.17
CA GLY A 296 15.55 0.03 0.77
C GLY A 296 14.33 0.93 0.57
N ASP A 297 13.22 0.38 0.09
CA ASP A 297 11.97 1.12 -0.04
C ASP A 297 11.24 1.19 1.30
N ASP A 298 10.61 2.34 1.57
CA ASP A 298 9.83 2.55 2.80
C ASP A 298 8.63 1.61 2.84
N LEU A 299 8.46 0.94 3.96
CA LEU A 299 7.25 0.19 4.27
C LEU A 299 6.11 1.09 4.82
N GLY A 300 6.27 2.42 4.77
CA GLY A 300 5.27 3.41 5.21
C GLY A 300 4.97 3.33 6.71
N ALA A 301 5.96 3.05 7.53
CA ALA A 301 5.77 2.50 8.85
C ALA A 301 6.42 3.29 10.00
N LEU A 302 7.00 4.47 9.74
CA LEU A 302 7.66 5.26 10.77
C LEU A 302 6.63 5.94 11.68
N LEU A 303 6.78 5.76 12.99
CA LEU A 303 5.97 6.40 14.01
C LEU A 303 6.75 7.61 14.54
N ARG A 304 6.32 8.80 14.18
CA ARG A 304 6.96 10.04 14.58
C ARG A 304 6.08 10.86 15.50
N ASP A 305 6.70 11.66 16.33
CA ASP A 305 6.02 12.72 17.06
C ASP A 305 5.60 13.82 16.07
N GLU A 306 4.31 14.15 16.03
CA GLU A 306 3.77 15.11 15.07
C GLU A 306 4.27 16.56 15.34
N ALA A 307 4.62 16.87 16.58
CA ALA A 307 5.08 18.21 16.95
C ALA A 307 6.60 18.39 16.75
N SER A 308 7.41 17.36 17.02
CA SER A 308 8.87 17.43 16.95
C SER A 308 9.48 16.76 15.72
N GLY A 309 8.76 15.84 15.09
CA GLY A 309 9.29 14.98 14.03
C GLY A 309 10.21 13.85 14.53
N GLU A 310 10.40 13.73 15.85
CA GLU A 310 11.21 12.67 16.47
C GLU A 310 10.70 11.27 16.10
N LEU A 311 11.62 10.35 15.81
CA LEU A 311 11.27 8.95 15.56
C LEU A 311 11.01 8.25 16.88
N LEU A 312 9.77 7.78 17.06
CA LEU A 312 9.29 7.17 18.31
C LEU A 312 9.16 5.65 18.23
N GLY A 313 9.18 5.11 17.04
CA GLY A 313 9.00 3.69 16.80
C GLY A 313 8.70 3.38 15.34
N VAL A 314 8.32 2.14 15.09
CA VAL A 314 7.94 1.66 13.76
C VAL A 314 6.71 0.76 13.82
N ARG A 315 5.87 0.81 12.79
CA ARG A 315 4.89 -0.24 12.52
C ARG A 315 5.56 -1.32 11.68
N ILE A 316 5.46 -2.54 12.09
CA ILE A 316 5.97 -3.70 11.35
C ILE A 316 4.78 -4.37 10.67
N ASP A 317 4.82 -4.49 9.34
CA ASP A 317 3.80 -5.16 8.54
C ASP A 317 4.02 -6.69 8.59
N ALA A 318 3.88 -7.22 9.79
CA ALA A 318 3.89 -8.65 10.07
C ALA A 318 2.62 -9.33 9.54
N THR A 319 2.36 -10.58 9.92
CA THR A 319 1.11 -11.30 9.61
C THR A 319 -0.14 -10.47 9.99
N ARG A 320 -0.07 -9.78 11.12
CA ARG A 320 -0.89 -8.61 11.49
C ARG A 320 0.05 -7.47 11.84
N PRO A 321 -0.25 -6.22 11.51
CA PRO A 321 0.58 -5.08 11.87
C PRO A 321 0.85 -5.01 13.37
N VAL A 322 2.11 -4.76 13.72
CA VAL A 322 2.60 -4.61 15.10
C VAL A 322 3.23 -3.22 15.24
N PHE A 323 2.95 -2.54 16.35
CA PHE A 323 3.55 -1.24 16.66
C PHE A 323 4.68 -1.42 17.67
N ALA A 324 5.91 -1.22 17.24
CA ALA A 324 7.11 -1.31 18.07
C ALA A 324 7.54 0.10 18.49
N TRP A 325 7.16 0.51 19.70
CA TRP A 325 7.50 1.79 20.29
C TRP A 325 8.84 1.72 21.01
N MET A 326 9.69 2.72 20.83
CA MET A 326 10.94 2.89 21.61
C MET A 326 10.66 3.44 23.01
N ASP A 327 9.62 4.28 23.15
CA ASP A 327 9.18 4.84 24.42
C ASP A 327 8.29 3.87 25.23
N GLU A 328 8.60 3.67 26.51
CA GLU A 328 7.89 2.75 27.41
C GLU A 328 6.46 3.22 27.71
N GLY A 329 6.23 4.53 27.84
CA GLY A 329 4.91 5.08 28.11
C GLY A 329 3.95 4.83 26.94
N ARG A 330 4.40 5.07 25.71
CA ARG A 330 3.62 4.81 24.49
C ARG A 330 3.37 3.33 24.28
N ARG A 331 4.35 2.47 24.61
CA ARG A 331 4.19 1.01 24.57
C ARG A 331 3.10 0.53 25.53
N LYS A 332 3.04 1.08 26.75
CA LYS A 332 1.99 0.77 27.73
C LYS A 332 0.61 1.24 27.25
N LEU A 333 0.51 2.44 26.68
CA LEU A 333 -0.75 2.94 26.13
C LEU A 333 -1.22 2.11 24.93
N GLN A 334 -0.30 1.70 24.03
CA GLN A 334 -0.64 0.79 22.94
C GLN A 334 -1.20 -0.53 23.48
N ALA A 335 -0.54 -1.13 24.47
CA ALA A 335 -0.99 -2.40 25.08
C ALA A 335 -2.36 -2.25 25.77
N LEU A 336 -2.62 -1.13 26.44
CA LEU A 336 -3.92 -0.82 27.04
C LEU A 336 -5.03 -0.79 25.98
N VAL A 337 -4.79 -0.09 24.86
CA VAL A 337 -5.76 0.01 23.77
C VAL A 337 -5.95 -1.32 23.07
N ASP A 338 -4.87 -2.09 22.84
CA ASP A 338 -4.95 -3.41 22.20
C ASP A 338 -5.71 -4.42 23.06
N GLN A 339 -5.62 -4.29 24.39
CA GLN A 339 -6.42 -5.08 25.33
C GLN A 339 -7.90 -4.67 25.33
N ALA A 340 -8.19 -3.37 25.23
CA ALA A 340 -9.57 -2.85 25.19
C ALA A 340 -10.27 -3.12 23.85
N LEU A 341 -9.50 -3.16 22.75
CA LEU A 341 -9.98 -3.35 21.39
C LEU A 341 -9.25 -4.53 20.71
N PRO A 342 -9.48 -5.77 21.18
CA PRO A 342 -8.72 -6.94 20.74
C PRO A 342 -9.02 -7.31 19.28
N GLY A 343 -8.03 -7.90 18.60
CA GLY A 343 -8.17 -8.40 17.23
C GLY A 343 -8.22 -7.30 16.15
N ARG A 344 -7.88 -6.07 16.49
CA ARG A 344 -7.94 -4.89 15.62
C ARG A 344 -6.55 -4.30 15.40
N ILE A 345 -6.41 -3.46 14.40
CA ILE A 345 -5.25 -2.59 14.21
C ILE A 345 -5.61 -1.25 14.86
N ASN A 346 -4.94 -0.92 15.95
CA ASN A 346 -5.17 0.29 16.72
C ASN A 346 -4.02 1.27 16.48
N VAL A 347 -4.28 2.33 15.71
CA VAL A 347 -3.32 3.38 15.42
C VAL A 347 -3.52 4.52 16.38
N LEU A 348 -2.48 4.87 17.15
CA LEU A 348 -2.50 5.94 18.14
C LEU A 348 -1.80 7.18 17.58
N GLN A 349 -2.44 8.35 17.72
CA GLN A 349 -1.85 9.65 17.48
C GLN A 349 -1.77 10.41 18.81
N PHE A 350 -0.59 10.87 19.15
CA PHE A 350 -0.32 11.55 20.41
C PHE A 350 -0.35 13.07 20.23
N SER A 351 -0.52 13.80 21.32
CA SER A 351 -0.45 15.26 21.39
C SER A 351 0.33 15.68 22.61
N SER A 352 0.57 16.98 22.79
CA SER A 352 1.17 17.54 24.00
C SER A 352 0.22 17.50 25.21
N SER A 353 -1.07 17.28 24.98
CA SER A 353 -2.08 17.07 26.03
C SER A 353 -2.22 15.58 26.38
N PRO A 354 -2.97 15.22 27.43
CA PRO A 354 -3.27 13.82 27.74
C PRO A 354 -4.12 13.10 26.70
N ARG A 355 -4.69 13.81 25.72
CA ARG A 355 -5.55 13.21 24.70
C ARG A 355 -4.75 12.48 23.66
N VAL A 356 -5.16 11.23 23.40
CA VAL A 356 -4.63 10.37 22.34
C VAL A 356 -5.78 9.99 21.44
N PHE A 357 -5.65 10.29 20.16
CA PHE A 357 -6.65 9.84 19.18
C PHE A 357 -6.32 8.40 18.76
N VAL A 358 -7.37 7.55 18.71
CA VAL A 358 -7.24 6.15 18.35
C VAL A 358 -8.12 5.83 17.15
N SER A 359 -7.49 5.37 16.06
CA SER A 359 -8.19 4.82 14.90
C SER A 359 -8.08 3.30 14.92
N SER A 360 -9.18 2.61 15.16
CA SER A 360 -9.24 1.16 15.33
C SER A 360 -10.03 0.50 14.21
N ARG A 361 -9.42 -0.45 13.48
CA ARG A 361 -10.06 -1.22 12.40
C ARG A 361 -9.68 -2.69 12.45
N SER A 362 -10.48 -3.53 11.80
CA SER A 362 -10.11 -4.92 11.53
C SER A 362 -10.17 -5.21 10.03
N ASP A 363 -10.00 -6.46 9.65
CA ASP A 363 -10.17 -6.93 8.28
C ASP A 363 -11.64 -6.92 7.81
N THR A 364 -12.59 -7.01 8.75
CA THR A 364 -14.04 -7.00 8.44
C THR A 364 -14.74 -5.71 8.85
N GLU A 365 -14.19 -4.95 9.80
CA GLU A 365 -14.80 -3.74 10.31
C GLU A 365 -14.02 -2.50 9.88
N PRO A 366 -14.69 -1.50 9.27
CA PRO A 366 -14.10 -0.21 8.99
C PRO A 366 -13.55 0.47 10.24
N ALA A 367 -12.73 1.51 10.05
CA ALA A 367 -12.19 2.26 11.16
C ALA A 367 -13.31 2.86 12.02
N ARG A 368 -13.17 2.68 13.33
CA ARG A 368 -13.90 3.39 14.36
C ARG A 368 -12.92 4.26 15.12
N TRP A 369 -13.32 5.48 15.42
CA TRP A 369 -12.49 6.45 16.10
C TRP A 369 -12.85 6.53 17.57
N TYR A 370 -11.82 6.70 18.41
CA TYR A 370 -11.92 6.83 19.84
C TYR A 370 -11.00 7.96 20.32
N LEU A 371 -11.30 8.47 21.49
CA LEU A 371 -10.45 9.37 22.24
C LEU A 371 -10.05 8.69 23.56
N LEU A 372 -8.74 8.58 23.78
CA LEU A 372 -8.17 8.05 25.03
C LEU A 372 -7.64 9.21 25.85
N ASP A 373 -7.99 9.28 27.13
CA ASP A 373 -7.29 10.10 28.11
C ASP A 373 -6.15 9.26 28.71
N SER A 374 -4.89 9.65 28.44
CA SER A 374 -3.72 8.90 28.87
C SER A 374 -3.44 8.94 30.38
N ARG A 375 -4.10 9.83 31.13
CA ARG A 375 -3.98 9.93 32.59
C ARG A 375 -4.95 9.01 33.31
N SER A 376 -6.21 9.00 32.88
CA SER A 376 -7.26 8.16 33.47
C SER A 376 -7.34 6.77 32.85
N GLY A 377 -6.86 6.60 31.62
CA GLY A 377 -7.04 5.37 30.83
C GLY A 377 -8.45 5.23 30.22
N GLU A 378 -9.28 6.26 30.33
CA GLU A 378 -10.64 6.25 29.78
C GLU A 378 -10.62 6.30 28.25
N LEU A 379 -11.27 5.31 27.60
CA LEU A 379 -11.39 5.19 26.16
C LEU A 379 -12.84 5.46 25.74
N SER A 380 -13.09 6.63 25.13
CA SER A 380 -14.42 7.08 24.70
C SER A 380 -14.61 6.88 23.20
N SER A 381 -15.72 6.23 22.80
CA SER A 381 -16.07 6.04 21.38
C SER A 381 -16.55 7.35 20.75
N MET A 382 -16.03 7.70 19.57
CA MET A 382 -16.47 8.86 18.80
C MET A 382 -17.47 8.46 17.70
N LEU A 383 -16.97 7.83 16.64
CA LEU A 383 -17.80 7.45 15.48
C LEU A 383 -17.19 6.29 14.69
N SER A 384 -18.00 5.69 13.82
CA SER A 384 -17.55 4.80 12.75
C SER A 384 -17.46 5.56 11.44
N VAL A 385 -16.41 5.34 10.66
CA VAL A 385 -16.21 6.03 9.37
C VAL A 385 -17.11 5.49 8.25
N ARG A 386 -17.70 4.29 8.45
CA ARG A 386 -18.65 3.65 7.54
C ARG A 386 -19.72 2.87 8.33
N PRO A 387 -20.63 3.58 9.03
CA PRO A 387 -21.64 2.94 9.88
C PRO A 387 -22.64 2.08 9.07
N GLU A 388 -22.77 2.32 7.76
CA GLU A 388 -23.66 1.61 6.86
C GLU A 388 -23.14 0.21 6.46
N LEU A 389 -21.85 -0.08 6.65
CA LEU A 389 -21.26 -1.37 6.25
C LEU A 389 -21.49 -2.43 7.34
N ASP A 390 -22.27 -3.46 7.02
CA ASP A 390 -22.47 -4.62 7.89
C ASP A 390 -21.24 -5.54 7.87
N ALA A 391 -20.49 -5.56 8.95
CA ALA A 391 -19.28 -6.36 9.10
C ALA A 391 -19.50 -7.87 8.86
N ARG A 392 -20.72 -8.41 9.13
CA ARG A 392 -21.07 -9.82 8.91
C ARG A 392 -21.05 -10.22 7.42
N ARG A 393 -21.14 -9.23 6.53
CA ARG A 393 -21.11 -9.42 5.07
C ARG A 393 -19.70 -9.31 4.48
N VAL A 394 -18.74 -8.81 5.26
CA VAL A 394 -17.37 -8.64 4.81
C VAL A 394 -16.61 -9.94 5.03
N PRO A 395 -16.04 -10.55 3.98
CA PRO A 395 -15.22 -11.76 4.12
C PRO A 395 -14.02 -11.52 5.03
N ALA A 396 -13.87 -12.38 6.05
CA ALA A 396 -12.72 -12.35 6.95
C ALA A 396 -11.47 -12.91 6.26
N THR A 397 -10.31 -12.41 6.67
CA THR A 397 -9.00 -12.77 6.14
C THR A 397 -8.31 -13.79 7.06
N GLU A 398 -8.12 -15.01 6.58
CA GLU A 398 -7.24 -16.00 7.21
C GLU A 398 -5.80 -15.75 6.76
N ASN A 399 -4.87 -15.72 7.73
CA ASN A 399 -3.44 -15.62 7.45
C ASN A 399 -2.83 -17.03 7.47
N LEU A 400 -2.21 -17.44 6.38
CA LEU A 400 -1.58 -18.75 6.26
C LEU A 400 -0.08 -18.61 5.95
N THR A 401 0.71 -19.48 6.54
CA THR A 401 2.09 -19.71 6.09
C THR A 401 2.11 -21.07 5.40
N LEU A 402 2.13 -21.05 4.08
CA LEU A 402 2.22 -22.21 3.22
C LEU A 402 3.69 -22.52 2.95
N ARG A 403 3.98 -23.68 2.33
CA ARG A 403 5.35 -24.05 1.95
C ARG A 403 5.39 -24.39 0.47
N SER A 404 6.37 -23.79 -0.22
CA SER A 404 6.70 -24.20 -1.58
C SER A 404 7.36 -25.60 -1.58
N ARG A 405 7.38 -26.25 -2.73
CA ARG A 405 8.04 -27.57 -2.94
C ARG A 405 9.52 -27.61 -2.60
N ASP A 406 10.20 -26.46 -2.61
CA ASP A 406 11.60 -26.31 -2.18
C ASP A 406 11.73 -25.79 -0.73
N GLY A 407 10.62 -25.76 0.03
CA GLY A 407 10.60 -25.49 1.46
C GLY A 407 10.51 -24.03 1.87
N LEU A 408 10.44 -23.09 0.91
CA LEU A 408 10.30 -21.65 1.21
C LEU A 408 8.96 -21.37 1.88
N ALA A 409 8.95 -20.51 2.91
CA ALA A 409 7.72 -20.09 3.58
C ALA A 409 6.99 -19.03 2.77
N LEU A 410 5.76 -19.32 2.35
CA LEU A 410 4.90 -18.42 1.57
C LEU A 410 3.83 -17.83 2.48
N HIS A 411 3.98 -16.55 2.86
CA HIS A 411 3.03 -15.85 3.71
C HIS A 411 1.86 -15.35 2.86
N SER A 412 0.73 -16.00 3.00
CA SER A 412 -0.44 -15.82 2.13
C SER A 412 -1.68 -15.41 2.93
N HIS A 413 -2.63 -14.78 2.25
CA HIS A 413 -3.96 -14.49 2.80
C HIS A 413 -5.01 -15.29 2.03
N VAL A 414 -6.04 -15.75 2.76
CA VAL A 414 -7.18 -16.46 2.19
C VAL A 414 -8.46 -15.80 2.68
N LEU A 415 -9.36 -15.47 1.77
CA LEU A 415 -10.68 -14.97 2.07
C LEU A 415 -11.72 -16.00 1.64
N ARG A 416 -12.56 -16.41 2.60
CA ARG A 416 -13.66 -17.32 2.37
C ARG A 416 -14.98 -16.56 2.33
N PRO A 417 -15.94 -16.94 1.46
CA PRO A 417 -17.29 -16.38 1.51
C PRO A 417 -17.89 -16.49 2.92
N PRO A 418 -18.49 -15.43 3.47
CA PRO A 418 -18.98 -15.43 4.86
C PRO A 418 -19.98 -16.55 5.20
N GLN A 419 -20.70 -17.06 4.19
CA GLN A 419 -21.72 -18.08 4.34
C GLN A 419 -21.37 -19.42 3.71
N ALA A 420 -20.12 -19.60 3.30
CA ALA A 420 -19.70 -20.87 2.72
C ALA A 420 -19.85 -22.00 3.74
N PRO A 421 -20.49 -23.13 3.35
CA PRO A 421 -20.59 -24.28 4.23
C PRO A 421 -19.19 -24.79 4.59
N ALA A 422 -19.03 -25.19 5.86
CA ALA A 422 -17.78 -25.83 6.28
C ALA A 422 -17.58 -27.16 5.55
N GLY A 423 -16.33 -27.45 5.14
CA GLY A 423 -15.95 -28.71 4.52
C GLY A 423 -16.44 -28.91 3.06
N VAL A 424 -16.99 -27.88 2.43
CA VAL A 424 -17.33 -27.91 1.00
C VAL A 424 -16.24 -27.20 0.20
N PRO A 425 -15.59 -27.88 -0.78
CA PRO A 425 -14.62 -27.24 -1.66
C PRO A 425 -15.28 -26.17 -2.53
N LEU A 426 -14.69 -24.97 -2.55
CA LEU A 426 -15.24 -23.80 -3.23
C LEU A 426 -14.54 -23.55 -4.57
N PRO A 427 -15.21 -22.91 -5.55
CA PRO A 427 -14.52 -22.34 -6.70
C PRO A 427 -13.51 -21.33 -6.20
N ALA A 428 -12.26 -21.39 -6.71
CA ALA A 428 -11.17 -20.62 -6.13
C ALA A 428 -10.47 -19.73 -7.15
N ILE A 429 -10.05 -18.57 -6.67
CA ILE A 429 -9.32 -17.55 -7.44
C ILE A 429 -7.97 -17.32 -6.78
N VAL A 430 -6.89 -17.49 -7.54
CA VAL A 430 -5.54 -17.06 -7.15
C VAL A 430 -5.37 -15.62 -7.62
N LEU A 431 -5.36 -14.66 -6.70
CA LEU A 431 -5.17 -13.24 -6.98
C LEU A 431 -3.73 -12.83 -6.72
N VAL A 432 -2.96 -12.66 -7.81
CA VAL A 432 -1.52 -12.40 -7.77
C VAL A 432 -1.26 -10.90 -7.83
N HIS A 433 -0.54 -10.36 -6.83
CA HIS A 433 -0.20 -8.93 -6.82
C HIS A 433 0.82 -8.56 -7.90
N GLY A 434 0.83 -7.30 -8.28
CA GLY A 434 1.81 -6.71 -9.21
C GLY A 434 3.17 -6.49 -8.56
N GLY A 435 4.08 -5.90 -9.31
CA GLY A 435 5.45 -5.62 -8.90
C GLY A 435 6.47 -6.36 -9.76
N PRO A 436 7.07 -7.50 -9.36
CA PRO A 436 6.81 -8.36 -8.18
C PRO A 436 7.49 -7.89 -6.89
N TRP A 437 8.49 -7.04 -6.97
CA TRP A 437 9.31 -6.58 -5.85
C TRP A 437 8.61 -5.45 -5.09
N VAL A 438 7.49 -5.78 -4.50
CA VAL A 438 6.72 -4.91 -3.62
C VAL A 438 6.16 -5.73 -2.46
N ARG A 439 5.81 -5.07 -1.38
CA ARG A 439 5.03 -5.71 -0.33
C ARG A 439 3.63 -6.00 -0.85
N GLY A 440 3.23 -7.26 -0.86
CA GLY A 440 1.86 -7.66 -1.17
C GLY A 440 0.86 -7.11 -0.16
N PRO A 441 -0.45 -7.40 -0.32
CA PRO A 441 -1.49 -6.96 0.60
C PRO A 441 -1.18 -7.32 2.04
N VAL A 442 -1.51 -6.43 2.99
CA VAL A 442 -1.35 -6.63 4.43
C VAL A 442 -2.71 -6.86 5.07
N TRP A 443 -2.76 -7.67 6.13
CA TRP A 443 -3.99 -7.93 6.84
C TRP A 443 -4.65 -6.62 7.33
N GLY A 444 -5.95 -6.48 7.09
CA GLY A 444 -6.68 -5.27 7.44
C GLY A 444 -6.57 -4.11 6.44
N ASP A 445 -5.88 -4.28 5.30
CA ASP A 445 -5.91 -3.30 4.22
C ASP A 445 -7.33 -3.14 3.68
N ALA A 446 -7.73 -1.90 3.43
CA ALA A 446 -9.07 -1.58 2.95
C ALA A 446 -9.17 -1.45 1.43
N TYR A 447 -8.04 -1.38 0.71
CA TYR A 447 -7.97 -0.99 -0.70
C TYR A 447 -7.19 -2.00 -1.54
N GLY A 448 -7.11 -1.73 -2.83
CA GLY A 448 -6.30 -2.50 -3.78
C GLY A 448 -6.76 -3.95 -3.92
N ASP A 449 -5.80 -4.86 -3.93
CA ASP A 449 -6.06 -6.29 -4.14
C ASP A 449 -6.89 -6.89 -3.00
N MET A 450 -6.76 -6.37 -1.76
CA MET A 450 -7.59 -6.81 -0.65
C MET A 450 -9.07 -6.42 -0.82
N ALA A 451 -9.36 -5.23 -1.35
CA ALA A 451 -10.74 -4.82 -1.68
C ALA A 451 -11.33 -5.70 -2.79
N LEU A 452 -10.53 -6.01 -3.83
CA LEU A 452 -10.94 -6.92 -4.90
C LEU A 452 -11.18 -8.34 -4.37
N ALA A 453 -10.30 -8.82 -3.49
CA ALA A 453 -10.46 -10.14 -2.86
C ALA A 453 -11.76 -10.23 -2.04
N ARG A 454 -12.09 -9.19 -1.24
CA ARG A 454 -13.37 -9.13 -0.51
C ARG A 454 -14.58 -9.10 -1.44
N TRP A 455 -14.50 -8.33 -2.53
CA TRP A 455 -15.56 -8.24 -3.51
C TRP A 455 -15.81 -9.62 -4.17
N LEU A 456 -14.76 -10.33 -4.57
CA LEU A 456 -14.83 -11.67 -5.14
C LEU A 456 -15.34 -12.69 -4.11
N ALA A 457 -14.81 -12.69 -2.91
CA ALA A 457 -15.23 -13.63 -1.86
C ALA A 457 -16.69 -13.40 -1.43
N SER A 458 -17.19 -12.16 -1.44
CA SER A 458 -18.62 -11.88 -1.19
C SER A 458 -19.56 -12.49 -2.26
N ARG A 459 -19.02 -12.91 -3.41
CA ARG A 459 -19.72 -13.53 -4.54
C ARG A 459 -19.61 -15.06 -4.57
N GLY A 460 -19.04 -15.67 -3.53
CA GLY A 460 -18.98 -17.11 -3.39
C GLY A 460 -17.64 -17.76 -3.76
N TYR A 461 -16.61 -16.97 -4.11
CA TYR A 461 -15.30 -17.51 -4.44
C TYR A 461 -14.39 -17.59 -3.21
N LEU A 462 -13.61 -18.66 -3.08
CA LEU A 462 -12.43 -18.69 -2.22
C LEU A 462 -11.33 -17.88 -2.91
N VAL A 463 -10.76 -16.88 -2.23
CA VAL A 463 -9.71 -16.03 -2.83
C VAL A 463 -8.40 -16.22 -2.07
N LEU A 464 -7.37 -16.68 -2.79
CA LEU A 464 -6.00 -16.82 -2.31
C LEU A 464 -5.17 -15.63 -2.82
N LEU A 465 -4.55 -14.88 -1.91
CA LEU A 465 -3.52 -13.88 -2.20
C LEU A 465 -2.17 -14.48 -1.78
N PRO A 466 -1.42 -15.08 -2.70
CA PRO A 466 -0.18 -15.77 -2.37
C PRO A 466 0.97 -14.77 -2.14
N GLY A 467 1.76 -15.01 -1.09
CA GLY A 467 3.06 -14.34 -0.90
C GLY A 467 4.14 -15.17 -1.57
N PHE A 468 4.41 -14.93 -2.84
CA PHE A 468 5.41 -15.65 -3.63
C PHE A 468 6.80 -15.01 -3.48
N ARG A 469 7.88 -15.81 -3.77
CA ARG A 469 9.26 -15.29 -3.76
C ARG A 469 9.42 -14.04 -4.63
N GLY A 470 10.21 -13.10 -4.16
CA GLY A 470 10.36 -11.79 -4.80
C GLY A 470 9.53 -10.69 -4.15
N SER A 471 8.41 -11.03 -3.46
CA SER A 471 7.69 -10.04 -2.64
C SER A 471 8.60 -9.48 -1.56
N THR A 472 8.53 -8.17 -1.28
CA THR A 472 9.35 -7.52 -0.27
C THR A 472 8.74 -7.58 1.13
N GLY A 473 9.51 -7.21 2.16
CA GLY A 473 9.08 -7.25 3.55
C GLY A 473 9.30 -8.57 4.28
N PHE A 474 9.95 -9.55 3.61
CA PHE A 474 10.25 -10.89 4.13
C PHE A 474 11.74 -11.22 4.14
N GLY A 475 12.57 -10.20 4.08
CA GLY A 475 14.01 -10.30 4.06
C GLY A 475 14.62 -10.44 2.65
N ARG A 476 15.95 -10.29 2.64
CA ARG A 476 16.73 -10.27 1.41
C ARG A 476 16.75 -11.60 0.68
N GLN A 477 16.85 -12.71 1.40
CA GLN A 477 16.89 -14.04 0.79
C GLN A 477 15.60 -14.33 0.03
N PHE A 478 14.44 -13.90 0.56
CA PHE A 478 13.16 -14.06 -0.09
C PHE A 478 13.07 -13.26 -1.41
N VAL A 479 13.57 -12.03 -1.42
CA VAL A 479 13.66 -11.19 -2.62
C VAL A 479 14.62 -11.80 -3.64
N GLN A 480 15.82 -12.20 -3.20
CA GLN A 480 16.86 -12.78 -4.07
C GLN A 480 16.48 -14.15 -4.65
N ALA A 481 15.62 -14.92 -3.95
CA ALA A 481 15.12 -16.20 -4.44
C ALA A 481 14.32 -16.08 -5.76
N ALA A 482 13.88 -14.88 -6.12
CA ALA A 482 13.18 -14.59 -7.38
C ALA A 482 14.13 -14.23 -8.54
N ARG A 483 15.42 -13.99 -8.27
CA ARG A 483 16.38 -13.57 -9.30
C ARG A 483 16.48 -14.62 -10.41
N GLY A 484 16.17 -14.21 -11.65
CA GLY A 484 16.15 -15.10 -12.81
C GLY A 484 15.07 -16.20 -12.77
N GLN A 485 14.04 -16.05 -11.91
CA GLN A 485 13.01 -17.08 -11.71
C GLN A 485 11.63 -16.72 -12.30
N PHE A 486 11.57 -15.68 -13.14
CA PHE A 486 10.34 -15.34 -13.86
C PHE A 486 9.86 -16.52 -14.70
N GLY A 487 8.56 -16.85 -14.58
CA GLY A 487 7.97 -18.00 -15.27
C GLY A 487 8.47 -19.37 -14.81
N GLN A 488 9.31 -19.43 -13.77
CA GLN A 488 9.91 -20.66 -13.23
C GLN A 488 9.46 -20.89 -11.77
N ARG A 489 10.36 -20.78 -10.78
CA ARG A 489 10.04 -21.04 -9.36
C ARG A 489 9.02 -20.04 -8.79
N MET A 490 8.98 -18.81 -9.28
CA MET A 490 7.93 -17.86 -8.90
C MET A 490 6.53 -18.38 -9.29
N GLN A 491 6.44 -19.10 -10.40
CA GLN A 491 5.20 -19.77 -10.83
C GLN A 491 4.89 -21.00 -9.97
N ASP A 492 5.96 -21.77 -9.61
CA ASP A 492 5.82 -22.93 -8.73
C ASP A 492 5.25 -22.52 -7.36
N ASP A 493 5.64 -21.34 -6.80
CA ASP A 493 5.08 -20.85 -5.54
C ASP A 493 3.55 -20.63 -5.61
N LEU A 494 3.05 -20.13 -6.75
CA LEU A 494 1.61 -19.93 -6.96
C LEU A 494 0.87 -21.26 -7.04
N ASP A 495 1.44 -22.21 -7.77
CA ASP A 495 0.89 -23.56 -7.90
C ASP A 495 0.89 -24.30 -6.56
N ASP A 496 1.99 -24.23 -5.79
CA ASP A 496 2.11 -24.87 -4.47
C ASP A 496 1.13 -24.25 -3.44
N ALA A 497 0.92 -22.94 -3.53
CA ALA A 497 0.00 -22.25 -2.63
C ALA A 497 -1.47 -22.68 -2.86
N ILE A 498 -1.92 -22.79 -4.11
CA ILE A 498 -3.29 -23.25 -4.38
C ILE A 498 -3.43 -24.76 -4.14
N ASP A 499 -2.40 -25.58 -4.41
CA ASP A 499 -2.41 -27.00 -4.12
C ASP A 499 -2.60 -27.28 -2.62
N ALA A 500 -2.00 -26.47 -1.75
CA ALA A 500 -2.22 -26.59 -0.31
C ALA A 500 -3.70 -26.39 0.07
N LEU A 501 -4.41 -25.47 -0.57
CA LEU A 501 -5.86 -25.27 -0.34
C LEU A 501 -6.72 -26.38 -0.94
N VAL A 502 -6.32 -26.94 -2.07
CA VAL A 502 -6.98 -28.13 -2.65
C VAL A 502 -6.80 -29.34 -1.71
N GLN A 503 -5.59 -29.57 -1.20
CA GLN A 503 -5.30 -30.66 -0.26
C GLN A 503 -6.04 -30.51 1.07
N ARG A 504 -6.26 -29.28 1.54
CA ARG A 504 -7.10 -28.99 2.72
C ARG A 504 -8.61 -29.24 2.47
N GLY A 505 -9.02 -29.41 1.22
CA GLY A 505 -10.43 -29.50 0.84
C GLY A 505 -11.16 -28.17 0.81
N ASP A 506 -10.43 -27.05 0.80
CA ASP A 506 -10.97 -25.70 0.73
C ASP A 506 -11.30 -25.27 -0.71
N ALA A 507 -10.44 -25.61 -1.66
CA ALA A 507 -10.58 -25.26 -3.08
C ALA A 507 -10.96 -26.48 -3.92
N ASP A 508 -11.90 -26.28 -4.85
CA ASP A 508 -12.28 -27.29 -5.84
C ASP A 508 -11.28 -27.27 -7.02
N PRO A 509 -10.49 -28.35 -7.22
CA PRO A 509 -9.50 -28.39 -8.29
C PRO A 509 -10.09 -28.29 -9.71
N ALA A 510 -11.38 -28.57 -9.89
CA ALA A 510 -12.06 -28.46 -11.16
C ALA A 510 -12.53 -27.03 -11.48
N ARG A 511 -12.51 -26.12 -10.50
CA ARG A 511 -13.05 -24.75 -10.60
C ARG A 511 -12.03 -23.70 -10.12
N LEU A 512 -10.84 -23.69 -10.76
CA LEU A 512 -9.75 -22.74 -10.46
C LEU A 512 -9.65 -21.66 -11.53
N CYS A 513 -9.48 -20.42 -11.12
CA CYS A 513 -9.10 -19.29 -11.96
C CYS A 513 -7.88 -18.58 -11.36
N ILE A 514 -7.06 -17.96 -12.19
CA ILE A 514 -5.93 -17.14 -11.74
C ILE A 514 -6.06 -15.74 -12.33
N MET A 515 -5.77 -14.70 -11.52
CA MET A 515 -5.89 -13.33 -11.97
C MET A 515 -4.87 -12.41 -11.30
N GLY A 516 -4.59 -11.28 -11.95
CA GLY A 516 -3.76 -10.23 -11.39
C GLY A 516 -3.45 -9.13 -12.38
N GLY A 517 -2.80 -8.07 -11.89
CA GLY A 517 -2.39 -6.92 -12.68
C GLY A 517 -0.87 -6.82 -12.82
N SER A 518 -0.37 -6.24 -13.94
CA SER A 518 1.05 -6.02 -14.16
C SER A 518 1.85 -7.33 -14.14
N TYR A 519 2.80 -7.50 -13.22
CA TYR A 519 3.42 -8.81 -12.97
C TYR A 519 2.38 -9.90 -12.68
N GLY A 520 1.33 -9.60 -11.90
CA GLY A 520 0.25 -10.57 -11.64
C GLY A 520 -0.50 -10.98 -12.92
N GLY A 521 -0.64 -10.08 -13.88
CA GLY A 521 -1.16 -10.37 -15.22
C GLY A 521 -0.23 -11.28 -16.03
N TYR A 522 1.07 -11.03 -15.98
CA TYR A 522 2.10 -11.93 -16.51
C TYR A 522 2.00 -13.33 -15.89
N ALA A 523 1.99 -13.38 -14.56
CA ALA A 523 1.94 -14.63 -13.81
C ALA A 523 0.66 -15.45 -14.14
N SER A 524 -0.48 -14.76 -14.32
CA SER A 524 -1.74 -15.41 -14.71
C SER A 524 -1.65 -16.05 -16.09
N LEU A 525 -1.06 -15.34 -17.07
CA LEU A 525 -0.86 -15.88 -18.42
C LEU A 525 0.15 -17.03 -18.43
N MET A 526 1.23 -16.91 -17.67
CA MET A 526 2.25 -17.97 -17.54
C MET A 526 1.67 -19.22 -16.87
N ALA A 527 0.82 -19.08 -15.85
CA ALA A 527 0.21 -20.20 -15.16
C ALA A 527 -0.59 -21.08 -16.14
N VAL A 528 -1.46 -20.48 -16.95
CA VAL A 528 -2.28 -21.20 -17.93
C VAL A 528 -1.48 -21.69 -19.15
N ALA A 529 -0.32 -21.11 -19.42
CA ALA A 529 0.58 -21.58 -20.47
C ALA A 529 1.47 -22.77 -19.99
N ARG A 530 1.91 -22.78 -18.73
CA ARG A 530 2.70 -23.86 -18.13
C ARG A 530 1.85 -25.07 -17.75
N SER A 531 0.67 -24.82 -17.18
CA SER A 531 -0.25 -25.83 -16.67
C SER A 531 -1.62 -25.72 -17.35
N PRO A 532 -1.73 -26.10 -18.66
CA PRO A 532 -2.91 -25.83 -19.49
C PRO A 532 -4.23 -26.43 -18.98
N ASP A 533 -4.17 -27.50 -18.19
CA ASP A 533 -5.33 -28.24 -17.70
C ASP A 533 -5.71 -27.88 -16.25
N ARG A 534 -4.90 -27.03 -15.59
CA ARG A 534 -5.09 -26.71 -14.17
C ARG A 534 -6.17 -25.66 -13.94
N TYR A 535 -6.14 -24.57 -14.70
CA TYR A 535 -7.05 -23.43 -14.55
C TYR A 535 -8.10 -23.41 -15.65
N ARG A 536 -9.34 -23.11 -15.29
CA ARG A 536 -10.43 -22.88 -16.24
C ARG A 536 -10.33 -21.52 -16.92
N CYS A 537 -9.85 -20.52 -16.17
CA CYS A 537 -9.70 -19.16 -16.67
C CYS A 537 -8.47 -18.43 -16.14
N ALA A 538 -8.07 -17.41 -16.90
CA ALA A 538 -7.10 -16.42 -16.49
C ALA A 538 -7.61 -15.01 -16.76
N VAL A 539 -7.37 -14.08 -15.82
CA VAL A 539 -7.66 -12.65 -16.01
C VAL A 539 -6.36 -11.87 -15.90
N ALA A 540 -5.93 -11.25 -16.98
CA ALA A 540 -4.67 -10.54 -17.09
C ALA A 540 -4.91 -9.03 -17.25
N GLY A 541 -4.73 -8.28 -16.19
CA GLY A 541 -4.80 -6.83 -16.20
C GLY A 541 -3.44 -6.20 -16.49
N PHE A 542 -3.37 -5.30 -17.45
CA PHE A 542 -2.12 -4.55 -17.76
C PHE A 542 -0.90 -5.48 -17.87
N PRO A 543 -1.00 -6.66 -18.55
CA PRO A 543 -0.01 -7.71 -18.42
C PRO A 543 1.29 -7.40 -19.13
N VAL A 544 2.40 -7.95 -18.62
CA VAL A 544 3.59 -8.21 -19.40
C VAL A 544 3.36 -9.53 -20.16
N SER A 545 3.54 -9.53 -21.47
CA SER A 545 3.40 -10.73 -22.30
C SER A 545 4.70 -11.14 -23.00
N ASP A 546 5.63 -10.21 -23.12
CA ASP A 546 6.94 -10.38 -23.73
C ASP A 546 7.96 -9.56 -22.92
N LEU A 547 8.85 -10.24 -22.21
CA LEU A 547 9.86 -9.62 -21.35
C LEU A 547 10.89 -8.83 -22.15
N ALA A 548 11.28 -9.31 -23.32
CA ALA A 548 12.23 -8.60 -24.16
C ALA A 548 11.62 -7.33 -24.78
N LEU A 549 10.36 -7.41 -25.22
CA LEU A 549 9.61 -6.24 -25.73
C LEU A 549 9.46 -5.17 -24.64
N LEU A 550 9.17 -5.55 -23.38
CA LEU A 550 9.04 -4.61 -22.28
C LEU A 550 10.30 -3.74 -22.08
N LEU A 551 11.48 -4.35 -22.21
CA LEU A 551 12.77 -3.68 -21.99
C LEU A 551 13.32 -2.98 -23.25
N SER A 552 12.70 -3.17 -24.40
CA SER A 552 13.09 -2.56 -25.67
C SER A 552 12.08 -1.57 -26.25
N SER A 553 10.86 -1.53 -25.71
CA SER A 553 9.79 -0.65 -26.20
C SER A 553 10.10 0.82 -25.95
N ASP A 554 10.00 1.67 -26.98
CA ASP A 554 10.12 3.13 -26.85
C ASP A 554 8.98 3.75 -26.02
N TRP A 555 7.89 3.03 -25.79
CA TRP A 555 6.75 3.48 -25.00
C TRP A 555 6.86 3.12 -23.52
N SER A 556 7.77 2.20 -23.15
CA SER A 556 7.97 1.80 -21.77
C SER A 556 8.82 2.79 -20.97
N ASP A 557 8.35 3.17 -19.78
CA ASP A 557 9.14 3.96 -18.85
C ASP A 557 10.35 3.18 -18.30
N LEU A 558 10.27 1.84 -18.29
CA LEU A 558 11.37 0.96 -17.87
C LEU A 558 12.52 0.95 -18.85
N SER A 559 12.24 0.98 -20.16
CA SER A 559 13.29 1.02 -21.19
C SER A 559 13.98 2.38 -21.26
N ARG A 560 13.23 3.47 -21.01
CA ARG A 560 13.72 4.85 -21.10
C ARG A 560 14.52 5.30 -19.87
N ARG A 561 14.32 4.65 -18.72
CA ARG A 561 15.05 4.93 -17.48
C ARG A 561 16.15 3.90 -17.28
N LYS A 562 17.41 4.30 -17.51
CA LYS A 562 18.54 3.38 -17.42
C LYS A 562 18.65 2.70 -16.04
N GLU A 563 18.39 3.42 -14.95
CA GLU A 563 18.34 2.85 -13.59
C GLU A 563 17.36 1.69 -13.50
N ALA A 564 16.11 1.89 -13.98
CA ALA A 564 15.08 0.85 -13.97
C ALA A 564 15.48 -0.34 -14.87
N ARG A 565 16.05 -0.06 -16.03
CA ARG A 565 16.55 -1.09 -16.95
C ARG A 565 17.67 -1.92 -16.32
N GLU A 566 18.64 -1.29 -15.66
CA GLU A 566 19.73 -1.97 -14.94
C GLU A 566 19.20 -2.86 -13.81
N PHE A 567 18.19 -2.38 -13.07
CA PHE A 567 17.50 -3.18 -12.07
C PHE A 567 16.88 -4.44 -12.68
N TRP A 568 16.16 -4.29 -13.79
CA TRP A 568 15.53 -5.42 -14.48
C TRP A 568 16.55 -6.40 -15.06
N ILE A 569 17.67 -5.92 -15.63
CA ILE A 569 18.76 -6.77 -16.10
C ILE A 569 19.34 -7.59 -14.94
N ASP A 570 19.54 -6.96 -13.79
CA ASP A 570 20.04 -7.63 -12.58
C ASP A 570 19.08 -8.71 -12.06
N MET A 571 17.77 -8.48 -12.12
CA MET A 571 16.78 -9.35 -11.47
C MET A 571 16.14 -10.36 -12.42
N VAL A 572 16.01 -10.03 -13.70
CA VAL A 572 15.30 -10.86 -14.69
C VAL A 572 16.22 -11.42 -15.77
N GLY A 573 17.00 -10.56 -16.43
CA GLY A 573 17.90 -10.93 -17.51
C GLY A 573 18.11 -9.84 -18.54
N ASP A 574 19.15 -9.98 -19.35
CA ASP A 574 19.54 -9.04 -20.39
C ASP A 574 18.94 -9.43 -21.74
N THR A 575 18.29 -8.47 -22.42
CA THR A 575 17.59 -8.72 -23.70
C THR A 575 18.50 -9.12 -24.85
N ALA A 576 19.78 -8.73 -24.81
CA ALA A 576 20.75 -9.08 -25.85
C ALA A 576 21.41 -10.45 -25.56
N ARG A 577 21.79 -10.69 -24.32
CA ARG A 577 22.50 -11.91 -23.91
C ARG A 577 21.55 -13.09 -23.68
N ASP A 578 20.41 -12.83 -23.04
CA ASP A 578 19.52 -13.86 -22.50
C ASP A 578 18.22 -13.98 -23.32
N ARG A 579 18.19 -13.49 -24.57
CA ARG A 579 16.99 -13.40 -25.42
C ARG A 579 16.18 -14.70 -25.47
N ALA A 580 16.81 -15.81 -25.78
CA ALA A 580 16.12 -17.10 -25.90
C ALA A 580 15.49 -17.57 -24.58
N ALA A 581 16.15 -17.30 -23.44
CA ALA A 581 15.62 -17.61 -22.12
C ALA A 581 14.43 -16.73 -21.77
N LEU A 582 14.48 -15.43 -22.10
CA LEU A 582 13.36 -14.49 -21.90
C LEU A 582 12.16 -14.86 -22.78
N ASP A 583 12.38 -15.25 -24.04
CA ASP A 583 11.32 -15.69 -24.94
C ASP A 583 10.63 -16.96 -24.42
N ALA A 584 11.40 -17.92 -23.87
CA ALA A 584 10.88 -19.17 -23.32
C ALA A 584 9.94 -18.97 -22.11
N VAL A 585 10.07 -17.86 -21.40
CA VAL A 585 9.22 -17.49 -20.25
C VAL A 585 8.33 -16.28 -20.54
N SER A 586 8.12 -15.95 -21.82
CA SER A 586 7.20 -14.90 -22.28
C SER A 586 5.91 -15.52 -22.79
N PRO A 587 4.74 -15.26 -22.15
CA PRO A 587 3.50 -15.98 -22.44
C PRO A 587 3.01 -15.84 -23.87
N ARG A 588 3.33 -14.73 -24.58
CA ARG A 588 2.92 -14.56 -25.98
C ARG A 588 3.46 -15.66 -26.91
N TYR A 589 4.65 -16.20 -26.62
CA TYR A 589 5.25 -17.29 -27.42
C TYR A 589 4.69 -18.66 -27.03
N LEU A 590 4.01 -18.75 -25.91
CA LEU A 590 3.40 -19.96 -25.39
C LEU A 590 1.87 -19.99 -25.60
N ALA A 591 1.30 -19.02 -26.29
CA ALA A 591 -0.15 -18.84 -26.45
C ALA A 591 -0.86 -20.08 -27.01
N ALA A 592 -0.23 -20.85 -27.91
CA ALA A 592 -0.76 -22.09 -28.46
C ALA A 592 -0.98 -23.21 -27.43
N ARG A 593 -0.36 -23.11 -26.25
CA ARG A 593 -0.54 -24.07 -25.16
C ARG A 593 -1.72 -23.73 -24.25
N ILE A 594 -2.23 -22.50 -24.31
CA ILE A 594 -3.28 -22.00 -23.42
C ILE A 594 -4.64 -22.55 -23.83
N LYS A 595 -5.23 -23.42 -23.01
CA LYS A 595 -6.57 -23.97 -23.17
C LYS A 595 -7.63 -23.16 -22.38
N ALA A 596 -7.22 -22.57 -21.26
CA ALA A 596 -8.07 -21.77 -20.39
C ALA A 596 -8.66 -20.57 -21.14
N LYS A 597 -9.88 -20.15 -20.76
CA LYS A 597 -10.44 -18.89 -21.25
C LYS A 597 -9.68 -17.71 -20.64
N VAL A 598 -9.39 -16.71 -21.45
CA VAL A 598 -8.58 -15.55 -21.04
C VAL A 598 -9.38 -14.28 -21.16
N MET A 599 -9.34 -13.44 -20.13
CA MET A 599 -9.76 -12.04 -20.18
C MET A 599 -8.49 -11.17 -20.08
N ILE A 600 -8.33 -10.21 -20.99
CA ILE A 600 -7.27 -9.20 -20.95
C ILE A 600 -7.91 -7.83 -20.85
N HIS A 601 -7.45 -7.02 -19.88
CA HIS A 601 -7.86 -5.64 -19.77
C HIS A 601 -6.65 -4.72 -19.56
N THR A 602 -6.70 -3.51 -20.15
CA THR A 602 -5.55 -2.59 -20.18
C THR A 602 -5.96 -1.13 -20.31
N GLY A 603 -5.08 -0.21 -19.93
CA GLY A 603 -5.15 1.21 -20.26
C GLY A 603 -4.39 1.50 -21.55
N MET A 604 -4.96 2.32 -22.43
CA MET A 604 -4.33 2.64 -23.72
C MET A 604 -3.14 3.62 -23.59
N HIS A 605 -3.05 4.32 -22.44
CA HIS A 605 -1.92 5.22 -22.13
C HIS A 605 -0.97 4.64 -21.07
N ASP A 606 -0.93 3.32 -20.96
CA ASP A 606 -0.04 2.63 -20.03
C ASP A 606 1.41 2.75 -20.51
N SER A 607 2.24 3.45 -19.72
CA SER A 607 3.66 3.59 -19.98
C SER A 607 4.53 2.57 -19.23
N ARG A 608 3.97 1.83 -18.26
CA ARG A 608 4.68 0.79 -17.51
C ARG A 608 4.68 -0.53 -18.27
N THR A 609 3.50 -0.95 -18.72
CA THR A 609 3.27 -2.10 -19.58
C THR A 609 2.50 -1.61 -20.81
N PRO A 610 3.19 -1.07 -21.81
CA PRO A 610 2.58 -0.44 -22.96
C PRO A 610 1.53 -1.31 -23.64
N LEU A 611 0.51 -0.67 -24.25
CA LEU A 611 -0.61 -1.32 -24.92
C LEU A 611 -0.19 -2.47 -25.83
N GLU A 612 0.95 -2.33 -26.51
CA GLU A 612 1.55 -3.34 -27.40
C GLU A 612 1.79 -4.69 -26.71
N GLN A 613 2.05 -4.71 -25.38
CA GLN A 613 2.16 -5.95 -24.62
C GLN A 613 0.84 -6.73 -24.62
N SER A 614 -0.25 -6.04 -24.31
CA SER A 614 -1.60 -6.62 -24.29
C SER A 614 -2.07 -7.02 -25.69
N GLU A 615 -1.78 -6.20 -26.70
CA GLU A 615 -2.13 -6.48 -28.11
C GLU A 615 -1.37 -7.68 -28.66
N ALA A 616 -0.05 -7.77 -28.38
CA ALA A 616 0.75 -8.91 -28.78
C ALA A 616 0.21 -10.23 -28.22
N MET A 617 -0.24 -10.23 -26.95
CA MET A 617 -0.85 -11.42 -26.35
C MET A 617 -2.24 -11.73 -26.95
N ARG A 618 -3.08 -10.70 -27.11
CA ARG A 618 -4.39 -10.84 -27.76
C ARG A 618 -4.27 -11.50 -29.13
N ASP A 619 -3.33 -11.01 -29.95
CA ASP A 619 -3.15 -11.48 -31.33
C ASP A 619 -2.55 -12.89 -31.36
N ALA A 620 -1.64 -13.21 -30.44
CA ALA A 620 -1.11 -14.55 -30.28
C ALA A 620 -2.21 -15.57 -29.89
N LEU A 621 -3.10 -15.22 -28.94
CA LEU A 621 -4.24 -16.05 -28.56
C LEU A 621 -5.26 -16.22 -29.69
N LYS A 622 -5.56 -15.14 -30.44
CA LYS A 622 -6.43 -15.23 -31.63
C LYS A 622 -5.84 -16.19 -32.68
N LYS A 623 -4.54 -16.07 -32.95
CA LYS A 623 -3.83 -16.97 -33.88
C LYS A 623 -3.86 -18.44 -33.42
N ALA A 624 -3.85 -18.65 -32.10
CA ALA A 624 -3.97 -19.98 -31.49
C ALA A 624 -5.40 -20.52 -31.45
N GLY A 625 -6.41 -19.78 -31.95
CA GLY A 625 -7.82 -20.19 -31.93
C GLY A 625 -8.53 -20.00 -30.60
N ASN A 626 -7.93 -19.29 -29.65
CA ASN A 626 -8.49 -18.99 -28.32
C ASN A 626 -8.57 -17.47 -28.09
N PRO A 627 -9.46 -16.73 -28.80
CA PRO A 627 -9.55 -15.28 -28.66
C PRO A 627 -9.96 -14.88 -27.24
N PRO A 628 -9.26 -13.89 -26.62
CA PRO A 628 -9.58 -13.47 -25.27
C PRO A 628 -10.78 -12.53 -25.23
N LEU A 629 -11.49 -12.48 -24.10
CA LEU A 629 -12.33 -11.34 -23.75
C LEU A 629 -11.44 -10.11 -23.57
N TRP A 630 -11.78 -8.99 -24.23
CA TRP A 630 -10.88 -7.84 -24.38
C TRP A 630 -11.51 -6.53 -23.92
N LEU A 631 -10.79 -5.79 -23.07
CA LEU A 631 -11.13 -4.43 -22.67
C LEU A 631 -9.89 -3.53 -22.72
N ALA A 632 -9.90 -2.50 -23.57
CA ALA A 632 -8.90 -1.44 -23.58
C ALA A 632 -9.56 -0.08 -23.32
N LYS A 633 -9.07 0.67 -22.37
CA LYS A 633 -9.67 1.95 -21.94
C LYS A 633 -8.82 3.12 -22.37
N PHE A 634 -9.39 3.97 -23.24
CA PHE A 634 -8.78 5.25 -23.59
C PHE A 634 -8.72 6.17 -22.36
N GLY A 635 -7.63 6.93 -22.22
CA GLY A 635 -7.42 7.83 -21.08
C GLY A 635 -6.91 7.18 -19.81
N GLU A 636 -6.84 5.84 -19.75
CA GLU A 636 -6.31 5.11 -18.60
C GLU A 636 -4.85 4.70 -18.82
N GLY A 637 -4.07 4.72 -17.73
CA GLY A 637 -2.67 4.31 -17.68
C GLY A 637 -2.49 2.93 -17.06
N HIS A 638 -1.43 2.77 -16.23
CA HIS A 638 -1.12 1.54 -15.51
C HIS A 638 -2.04 1.34 -14.29
N GLY A 639 -3.22 0.86 -14.53
CA GLY A 639 -4.35 0.77 -13.59
C GLY A 639 -5.50 1.68 -14.03
N TYR A 640 -6.69 1.45 -13.45
CA TYR A 640 -7.84 2.32 -13.71
C TYR A 640 -7.85 3.48 -12.72
N SER A 641 -7.72 4.69 -13.23
CA SER A 641 -7.82 5.92 -12.45
C SER A 641 -9.28 6.33 -12.23
N LEU A 642 -10.14 6.09 -13.24
CA LEU A 642 -11.56 6.44 -13.16
C LEU A 642 -12.40 5.31 -12.58
N THR A 643 -13.27 5.66 -11.62
CA THR A 643 -14.25 4.74 -11.04
C THR A 643 -15.14 4.09 -12.11
N ALA A 644 -15.51 4.84 -13.16
CA ALA A 644 -16.31 4.33 -14.26
C ALA A 644 -15.60 3.20 -15.04
N SER A 645 -14.30 3.37 -15.34
CA SER A 645 -13.49 2.36 -16.04
C SER A 645 -13.31 1.10 -15.21
N HIS A 646 -13.04 1.26 -13.90
CA HIS A 646 -12.95 0.16 -12.97
C HIS A 646 -14.28 -0.60 -12.85
N GLY A 647 -15.40 0.13 -12.72
CA GLY A 647 -16.73 -0.47 -12.66
C GLY A 647 -17.11 -1.22 -13.96
N GLU A 648 -16.69 -0.73 -15.13
CA GLU A 648 -16.90 -1.45 -16.41
C GLU A 648 -16.11 -2.76 -16.44
N MET A 649 -14.85 -2.75 -16.01
CA MET A 649 -14.04 -3.96 -15.90
C MET A 649 -14.71 -5.00 -15.00
N LEU A 650 -15.23 -4.60 -13.83
CA LEU A 650 -15.92 -5.52 -12.92
C LEU A 650 -17.23 -6.07 -13.49
N ARG A 651 -17.99 -5.25 -14.24
CA ARG A 651 -19.21 -5.74 -14.95
C ARG A 651 -18.91 -6.78 -16.03
N MET A 652 -17.72 -6.77 -16.62
CA MET A 652 -17.26 -7.80 -17.54
C MET A 652 -16.68 -9.01 -16.81
N LEU A 653 -15.97 -8.78 -15.71
CA LEU A 653 -15.31 -9.82 -14.92
C LEU A 653 -16.33 -10.76 -14.25
N GLU A 654 -17.38 -10.22 -13.63
CA GLU A 654 -18.36 -11.00 -12.87
C GLU A 654 -19.02 -12.12 -13.70
N PRO A 655 -19.66 -11.84 -14.86
CA PRO A 655 -20.21 -12.89 -15.69
C PRO A 655 -19.16 -13.82 -16.29
N PHE A 656 -17.96 -13.32 -16.62
CA PHE A 656 -16.87 -14.16 -17.11
C PHE A 656 -16.47 -15.22 -16.09
N LEU A 657 -16.27 -14.85 -14.82
CA LEU A 657 -15.94 -15.79 -13.74
C LEU A 657 -17.08 -16.78 -13.48
N ALA A 658 -18.32 -16.29 -13.45
CA ALA A 658 -19.51 -17.13 -13.23
C ALA A 658 -19.66 -18.21 -14.32
N GLU A 659 -19.39 -17.87 -15.58
CA GLU A 659 -19.42 -18.83 -16.71
C GLU A 659 -18.32 -19.89 -16.60
N GLN A 660 -17.09 -19.50 -16.16
CA GLN A 660 -15.94 -20.40 -16.22
C GLN A 660 -15.81 -21.29 -14.99
N ILE A 661 -16.09 -20.78 -13.79
CA ILE A 661 -15.89 -21.52 -12.54
C ILE A 661 -17.13 -21.55 -11.64
N GLY A 662 -18.17 -20.76 -11.89
CA GLY A 662 -19.40 -20.61 -11.10
C GLY A 662 -19.11 -20.33 -9.61
N PRO A 663 -19.93 -19.62 -8.86
CA PRO A 663 -19.83 -19.54 -7.39
C PRO A 663 -20.45 -20.78 -6.72
#